data_0146bf5a91262e5eb62ac36dfd868c93
#
_entry.id   0146bf5a91262e5eb62ac36dfd868c93
#
_cell.length_a   1.000
_cell.length_b   1.000
_cell.length_c   1.000
_cell.angle_alpha   90.00
_cell.angle_beta   90.00
_cell.angle_gamma   90.00
#
_symmetry.space_group_name_H-M   'P 1'
#
loop_
_entity.id
_entity.type
_entity.pdbx_description
1 polymer ?
#
loop_
_entity_poly.entity_id
_entity_poly.type
_entity_poly.pdbx_seq_one_letter_code
_entity_poly.pdbx_strand_id
1 'polypeptide(L)'
;IRGTMKTIVGTSYVTEMQYNGILSSLPVTTDENTIGNIKQQLGYLYDYRKNKEDPKWICNLEGQYGGFDTYWIGKNLNTLSDAIWLSGQLDGDDADMKNITNEMVEGVENYLEFWFDPYQAYISGDYKDSYFYYDENYGTLIGYPSSYDSDKQVNDHHFHYGYWIKAAAAVAMKDPQWAKEWGGMVYEMIGDIANVNRDGKGYNANSPTKYPFLRNFDIYEGHSWASGVSNYEYDENGELVDKKGGLSGGNNQESSSEAINAWASLILWGEAVGNTTIRDAGIYMYTTEIAAIEDYYYDVHNEIFTEKYKDAGNYNIQTVTRLFGGRYDHTAWWTENSIEVTTITMLPISGATLYMGKYKDKVKNVVDSIDENSNQWKHFVSNKEQICNNFNKVDMLTDPKTNQDVVAEYYAYYDPDGALARWDMSDSGKVENGESRAHTLSYITSLQKYGNQDFSITGSEPLSLVLSKDGNKTYVAENHTDEVKRVYFTDNTYVDVPANSSYVGPKTGNGSNPNVDESELLGNTSKVNVEIYLENYEGTGYEKQEKQVSVKEGTTSYTYEPENITGFTYDNGNSNNILTTVVKEDNTATVKAYYKRNSYTIQYELNDGTNNDANPNGYRFGSSIKLNNPTREGYKFLGWYTDDKYQNQITEITDSTAENLVLYAKFLDESTISQYTVEYYKQKEDESGYDLVTEDTERIEAIIGTEVSAEEKEYDGYILSENSVTKGTVIAEGKLVLRLYYDIKKSPESRIQRGAYVDENGKLNFIAKDDVNSAIVYYEILNGKTEA
;
A
#
# COMPACT_ATOMS: atom_id res chain seq x y z
N ILE A 1 -0.66 28.60 -8.03
CA ILE A 1 -1.34 27.40 -7.52
C ILE A 1 -0.51 26.71 -6.45
N ARG A 2 0.80 26.61 -6.60
CA ARG A 2 1.71 25.91 -5.68
C ARG A 2 2.42 26.85 -4.68
N GLY A 3 1.92 28.06 -4.47
CA GLY A 3 2.53 29.04 -3.59
C GLY A 3 3.87 29.57 -4.11
N THR A 4 4.75 29.99 -3.21
CA THR A 4 6.07 30.52 -3.54
C THR A 4 7.08 29.37 -3.77
N MET A 5 7.51 29.21 -5.01
CA MET A 5 8.55 28.22 -5.35
C MET A 5 9.94 28.76 -5.06
N LYS A 6 10.77 27.94 -4.43
CA LYS A 6 12.17 28.24 -4.14
C LYS A 6 13.10 27.42 -5.03
N THR A 7 14.12 28.04 -5.59
CA THR A 7 15.15 27.34 -6.38
C THR A 7 16.37 27.10 -5.50
N ILE A 8 16.88 25.88 -5.49
CA ILE A 8 18.14 25.54 -4.82
C ILE A 8 19.18 25.13 -5.84
N VAL A 9 20.46 25.38 -5.53
CA VAL A 9 21.58 24.88 -6.34
C VAL A 9 22.02 23.53 -5.78
N GLY A 10 21.83 22.48 -6.56
CA GLY A 10 22.19 21.10 -6.13
C GLY A 10 21.67 20.06 -7.10
N THR A 11 22.14 18.84 -6.97
CA THR A 11 21.70 17.67 -7.74
C THR A 11 20.73 16.77 -6.95
N SER A 12 20.61 17.03 -5.66
CA SER A 12 19.70 16.33 -4.73
C SER A 12 19.37 17.21 -3.54
N TYR A 13 18.28 16.89 -2.88
CA TYR A 13 17.88 17.49 -1.61
C TYR A 13 17.20 16.41 -0.75
N VAL A 14 17.20 16.63 0.54
CA VAL A 14 16.52 15.77 1.51
C VAL A 14 15.36 16.57 2.09
N THR A 15 14.19 15.97 2.14
CA THR A 15 13.04 16.47 2.89
C THR A 15 12.91 15.68 4.17
N GLU A 16 12.71 16.38 5.27
CA GLU A 16 12.42 15.76 6.57
C GLU A 16 10.97 16.05 6.91
N MET A 17 10.18 14.99 7.07
CA MET A 17 8.80 15.06 7.49
C MET A 17 8.67 14.47 8.89
N GLN A 18 7.99 15.17 9.79
CA GLN A 18 7.74 14.67 11.13
C GLN A 18 6.50 13.76 11.11
N TYR A 19 6.66 12.51 11.50
CA TYR A 19 5.57 11.60 11.75
C TYR A 19 5.15 11.67 13.22
N ASN A 20 3.90 12.01 13.49
CA ASN A 20 3.39 12.22 14.85
C ASN A 20 2.59 11.04 15.41
N GLY A 21 2.61 9.90 14.71
CA GLY A 21 1.84 8.73 15.08
C GLY A 21 0.39 8.79 14.60
N ILE A 22 -0.18 7.62 14.46
CA ILE A 22 -1.62 7.38 14.24
C ILE A 22 -2.10 6.32 15.24
N LEU A 23 -3.41 6.10 15.29
CA LEU A 23 -4.02 5.00 16.04
C LEU A 23 -4.99 4.24 15.12
N SER A 24 -5.20 2.96 15.42
CA SER A 24 -6.27 2.19 14.78
C SER A 24 -7.65 2.77 15.12
N SER A 25 -7.83 3.19 16.38
CA SER A 25 -9.02 3.87 16.88
C SER A 25 -8.65 4.78 18.06
N LEU A 26 -9.39 5.87 18.25
CA LEU A 26 -9.19 6.70 19.42
C LEU A 26 -9.60 5.96 20.72
N PRO A 27 -8.96 6.27 21.88
CA PRO A 27 -9.32 5.66 23.13
C PRO A 27 -10.74 6.04 23.56
N VAL A 28 -11.53 5.05 23.98
CA VAL A 28 -12.89 5.26 24.46
C VAL A 28 -12.89 6.11 25.73
N THR A 29 -13.90 6.98 25.86
CA THR A 29 -14.13 7.77 27.08
C THR A 29 -14.29 6.86 28.31
N THR A 30 -14.12 7.43 29.52
CA THR A 30 -14.35 6.73 30.80
C THR A 30 -15.75 6.98 31.39
N ASP A 31 -16.63 7.70 30.69
CA ASP A 31 -18.00 7.96 31.14
C ASP A 31 -18.88 6.72 30.88
N GLU A 32 -19.34 6.08 31.93
CA GLU A 32 -20.12 4.83 31.84
C GLU A 32 -21.42 4.96 31.05
N ASN A 33 -22.11 6.11 31.10
CA ASN A 33 -23.33 6.32 30.33
C ASN A 33 -23.04 6.40 28.85
N THR A 34 -21.98 7.10 28.47
CA THR A 34 -21.52 7.20 27.09
C THR A 34 -21.05 5.86 26.56
N ILE A 35 -20.28 5.11 27.35
CA ILE A 35 -19.88 3.73 27.03
C ILE A 35 -21.12 2.85 26.79
N GLY A 36 -22.14 2.94 27.64
CA GLY A 36 -23.42 2.22 27.46
C GLY A 36 -24.09 2.57 26.14
N ASN A 37 -24.10 3.83 25.75
CA ASN A 37 -24.66 4.27 24.48
C ASN A 37 -23.83 3.77 23.28
N ILE A 38 -22.50 3.80 23.36
CA ILE A 38 -21.61 3.27 22.33
C ILE A 38 -21.87 1.77 22.12
N LYS A 39 -21.92 0.99 23.19
CA LYS A 39 -22.24 -0.45 23.14
C LYS A 39 -23.60 -0.71 22.50
N GLN A 40 -24.60 0.10 22.82
CA GLN A 40 -25.92 -0.01 22.21
C GLN A 40 -25.88 0.25 20.70
N GLN A 41 -25.15 1.27 20.26
CA GLN A 41 -25.01 1.58 18.83
C GLN A 41 -24.21 0.49 18.08
N LEU A 42 -23.18 -0.08 18.70
CA LEU A 42 -22.46 -1.24 18.17
C LEU A 42 -23.38 -2.46 18.02
N GLY A 43 -24.24 -2.72 19.00
CA GLY A 43 -25.25 -3.78 18.91
C GLY A 43 -26.21 -3.57 17.75
N TYR A 44 -26.69 -2.35 17.52
CA TYR A 44 -27.58 -2.04 16.39
C TYR A 44 -26.86 -2.19 15.04
N LEU A 45 -25.60 -1.77 14.95
CA LEU A 45 -24.80 -1.95 13.75
C LEU A 45 -24.59 -3.45 13.44
N TYR A 46 -24.19 -4.21 14.44
CA TYR A 46 -24.01 -5.65 14.33
C TYR A 46 -25.29 -6.36 13.88
N ASP A 47 -26.44 -6.09 14.53
CA ASP A 47 -27.73 -6.67 14.16
C ASP A 47 -28.16 -6.32 12.73
N TYR A 48 -27.79 -5.14 12.25
CA TYR A 48 -28.06 -4.71 10.89
C TYR A 48 -27.17 -5.42 9.87
N ARG A 49 -25.89 -5.61 10.21
CA ARG A 49 -24.87 -6.18 9.29
C ARG A 49 -24.91 -7.70 9.24
N LYS A 50 -25.27 -8.34 10.34
CA LYS A 50 -25.27 -9.80 10.46
C LYS A 50 -26.30 -10.48 9.53
N ASN A 51 -25.90 -11.58 8.91
CA ASN A 51 -26.81 -12.49 8.26
C ASN A 51 -27.54 -13.34 9.32
N LYS A 52 -28.86 -13.27 9.37
CA LYS A 52 -29.68 -13.99 10.38
C LYS A 52 -29.79 -15.49 10.11
N GLU A 53 -29.59 -15.92 8.85
CA GLU A 53 -29.66 -17.33 8.44
C GLU A 53 -28.30 -18.02 8.57
N ASP A 54 -27.22 -17.28 8.31
CA ASP A 54 -25.85 -17.74 8.48
C ASP A 54 -24.99 -16.68 9.20
N PRO A 55 -24.76 -16.84 10.51
CA PRO A 55 -24.02 -15.88 11.34
C PRO A 55 -22.56 -15.61 10.90
N LYS A 56 -21.98 -16.51 10.10
CA LYS A 56 -20.63 -16.34 9.56
C LYS A 56 -20.54 -15.28 8.47
N TRP A 57 -21.66 -14.82 7.96
CA TRP A 57 -21.70 -13.86 6.88
C TRP A 57 -22.19 -12.49 7.33
N ILE A 58 -21.45 -11.48 6.90
CA ILE A 58 -21.87 -10.09 6.89
C ILE A 58 -22.65 -9.87 5.60
N CYS A 59 -23.94 -9.60 5.67
CA CYS A 59 -24.81 -9.59 4.48
C CYS A 59 -25.21 -8.21 3.97
N ASN A 60 -25.23 -7.20 4.82
CA ASN A 60 -25.67 -5.87 4.44
C ASN A 60 -24.47 -4.94 4.12
N LEU A 61 -23.69 -5.31 3.10
CA LEU A 61 -22.56 -4.51 2.60
C LEU A 61 -22.88 -3.77 1.30
N GLU A 62 -24.14 -3.79 0.86
CA GLU A 62 -24.57 -2.97 -0.27
C GLU A 62 -24.36 -1.50 0.04
N GLY A 63 -23.73 -0.79 -0.89
CA GLY A 63 -23.52 0.63 -0.76
C GLY A 63 -24.75 1.46 -1.07
N GLN A 64 -24.60 2.75 -1.04
CA GLN A 64 -25.61 3.68 -1.47
C GLN A 64 -26.02 3.34 -2.92
N TYR A 65 -27.29 3.28 -3.21
CA TYR A 65 -27.85 2.87 -4.52
C TYR A 65 -27.66 1.38 -4.88
N GLY A 66 -27.39 0.50 -3.91
CA GLY A 66 -27.21 -0.93 -4.16
C GLY A 66 -25.89 -1.31 -4.85
N GLY A 67 -24.85 -0.49 -4.70
CA GLY A 67 -23.53 -0.76 -5.29
C GLY A 67 -22.81 -1.91 -4.59
N PHE A 68 -22.29 -2.85 -5.39
CA PHE A 68 -21.47 -4.01 -4.94
C PHE A 68 -20.04 -3.93 -5.44
N ASP A 69 -19.59 -2.78 -5.90
CA ASP A 69 -18.23 -2.56 -6.38
C ASP A 69 -17.24 -2.36 -5.24
N THR A 70 -15.96 -2.29 -5.57
CA THR A 70 -14.87 -2.18 -4.59
C THR A 70 -14.92 -0.91 -3.75
N TYR A 71 -15.52 0.18 -4.24
CA TYR A 71 -15.67 1.42 -3.48
C TYR A 71 -16.75 1.29 -2.40
N TRP A 72 -18.00 0.97 -2.79
CA TRP A 72 -19.11 0.92 -1.84
C TRP A 72 -18.98 -0.20 -0.82
N ILE A 73 -18.48 -1.36 -1.26
CA ILE A 73 -18.12 -2.43 -0.32
C ILE A 73 -16.98 -1.98 0.59
N GLY A 74 -15.95 -1.33 0.04
CA GLY A 74 -14.82 -0.80 0.80
C GLY A 74 -15.28 0.15 1.91
N LYS A 75 -16.16 1.09 1.62
CA LYS A 75 -16.74 1.99 2.64
C LYS A 75 -17.47 1.24 3.74
N ASN A 76 -18.23 0.20 3.41
CA ASN A 76 -18.89 -0.62 4.42
C ASN A 76 -17.90 -1.48 5.24
N LEU A 77 -16.82 -1.95 4.62
CA LEU A 77 -15.72 -2.60 5.33
C LEU A 77 -15.01 -1.64 6.28
N ASN A 78 -14.88 -0.34 5.93
CA ASN A 78 -14.38 0.70 6.83
C ASN A 78 -15.24 0.80 8.10
N THR A 79 -16.56 0.89 7.95
CA THR A 79 -17.49 0.89 9.09
C THR A 79 -17.27 -0.29 10.03
N LEU A 80 -17.05 -1.50 9.47
CA LEU A 80 -16.80 -2.70 10.26
C LEU A 80 -15.42 -2.70 10.91
N SER A 81 -14.40 -2.19 10.24
CA SER A 81 -13.05 -2.06 10.80
C SER A 81 -13.05 -1.19 12.06
N ASP A 82 -13.68 -0.02 11.97
CA ASP A 82 -13.82 0.90 13.10
C ASP A 82 -14.66 0.27 14.23
N ALA A 83 -15.70 -0.47 13.87
CA ALA A 83 -16.51 -1.20 14.86
C ALA A 83 -15.74 -2.33 15.55
N ILE A 84 -14.89 -3.08 14.84
CA ILE A 84 -14.02 -4.13 15.41
C ILE A 84 -13.05 -3.53 16.42
N TRP A 85 -12.37 -2.44 16.08
CA TRP A 85 -11.42 -1.80 16.99
C TRP A 85 -12.13 -1.18 18.19
N LEU A 86 -13.25 -0.51 17.96
CA LEU A 86 -14.04 0.12 19.02
C LEU A 86 -14.65 -0.91 19.99
N SER A 87 -15.27 -1.97 19.47
CA SER A 87 -15.81 -3.04 20.29
C SER A 87 -14.71 -3.80 21.05
N GLY A 88 -13.54 -4.00 20.42
CA GLY A 88 -12.38 -4.61 21.05
C GLY A 88 -11.78 -3.80 22.20
N GLN A 89 -12.00 -2.48 22.28
CA GLN A 89 -11.68 -1.69 23.48
C GLN A 89 -12.71 -1.87 24.63
N LEU A 90 -13.89 -2.40 24.30
CA LEU A 90 -15.02 -2.54 25.22
C LEU A 90 -15.35 -4.00 25.58
N ASP A 91 -14.61 -4.96 25.03
CA ASP A 91 -14.88 -6.39 25.16
C ASP A 91 -14.42 -6.98 26.51
N GLY A 92 -13.37 -6.50 27.11
CA GLY A 92 -12.82 -6.85 28.44
C GLY A 92 -13.55 -7.97 29.18
N ASP A 93 -14.33 -7.60 30.21
CA ASP A 93 -15.21 -8.51 30.97
C ASP A 93 -16.65 -8.60 30.40
N ASP A 94 -16.90 -7.92 29.23
CA ASP A 94 -18.22 -7.90 28.58
C ASP A 94 -18.33 -9.02 27.54
N ALA A 95 -19.02 -10.09 27.92
CA ALA A 95 -19.17 -11.27 27.04
C ALA A 95 -19.95 -10.97 25.75
N ASP A 96 -20.92 -10.04 25.79
CA ASP A 96 -21.73 -9.68 24.63
C ASP A 96 -20.86 -8.87 23.63
N MET A 97 -20.10 -7.90 24.10
CA MET A 97 -19.16 -7.15 23.26
C MET A 97 -18.10 -8.05 22.65
N LYS A 98 -17.53 -8.96 23.45
CA LYS A 98 -16.56 -9.94 22.97
C LYS A 98 -17.12 -10.82 21.86
N ASN A 99 -18.38 -11.28 22.02
CA ASN A 99 -19.05 -12.06 20.99
C ASN A 99 -19.27 -11.24 19.70
N ILE A 100 -19.75 -10.01 19.82
CA ILE A 100 -19.95 -9.08 18.70
C ILE A 100 -18.62 -8.84 17.96
N THR A 101 -17.54 -8.56 18.69
CA THR A 101 -16.21 -8.36 18.09
C THR A 101 -15.77 -9.57 17.28
N ASN A 102 -15.83 -10.76 17.89
CA ASN A 102 -15.40 -12.00 17.24
C ASN A 102 -16.23 -12.32 15.99
N GLU A 103 -17.55 -12.18 16.05
CA GLU A 103 -18.42 -12.46 14.91
C GLU A 103 -18.26 -11.41 13.80
N MET A 104 -17.95 -10.15 14.13
CA MET A 104 -17.61 -9.15 13.11
C MET A 104 -16.28 -9.46 12.44
N VAL A 105 -15.27 -9.90 13.20
CA VAL A 105 -13.98 -10.33 12.64
C VAL A 105 -14.20 -11.51 11.68
N GLU A 106 -14.84 -12.60 12.15
CA GLU A 106 -15.14 -13.78 11.31
C GLU A 106 -15.96 -13.40 10.06
N GLY A 107 -16.91 -12.48 10.19
CA GLY A 107 -17.71 -12.02 9.06
C GLY A 107 -16.90 -11.24 8.01
N VAL A 108 -15.97 -10.39 8.46
CA VAL A 108 -15.06 -9.65 7.56
C VAL A 108 -14.06 -10.60 6.90
N GLU A 109 -13.47 -11.54 7.64
CA GLU A 109 -12.61 -12.61 7.11
C GLU A 109 -13.30 -13.33 5.95
N ASN A 110 -14.45 -13.92 6.21
CA ASN A 110 -15.22 -14.67 5.21
C ASN A 110 -15.53 -13.82 3.96
N TYR A 111 -15.81 -12.52 4.16
CA TYR A 111 -16.14 -11.63 3.06
C TYR A 111 -14.90 -11.25 2.22
N LEU A 112 -13.76 -11.02 2.85
CA LEU A 112 -12.49 -10.79 2.16
C LEU A 112 -12.06 -12.05 1.38
N GLU A 113 -12.13 -13.22 2.01
CA GLU A 113 -11.82 -14.51 1.37
C GLU A 113 -12.69 -14.77 0.14
N PHE A 114 -13.97 -14.47 0.23
CA PHE A 114 -14.90 -14.60 -0.90
C PHE A 114 -14.46 -13.79 -2.13
N TRP A 115 -13.92 -12.59 -1.92
CA TRP A 115 -13.41 -11.76 -3.01
C TRP A 115 -12.00 -12.18 -3.46
N PHE A 116 -11.21 -12.75 -2.55
CA PHE A 116 -9.83 -13.17 -2.82
C PHE A 116 -9.75 -14.52 -3.52
N ASP A 117 -10.74 -15.40 -3.34
CA ASP A 117 -10.84 -16.70 -4.02
C ASP A 117 -12.20 -16.88 -4.72
N PRO A 118 -12.39 -16.28 -5.88
CA PRO A 118 -13.64 -16.41 -6.65
C PRO A 118 -13.91 -17.84 -7.12
N TYR A 119 -12.90 -18.71 -7.15
CA TYR A 119 -13.08 -20.10 -7.57
C TYR A 119 -13.89 -20.89 -6.54
N GLN A 120 -13.70 -20.69 -5.26
CA GLN A 120 -14.48 -21.31 -4.21
C GLN A 120 -15.96 -20.89 -4.27
N ALA A 121 -16.20 -19.61 -4.51
CA ALA A 121 -17.55 -19.10 -4.73
C ALA A 121 -18.23 -19.74 -5.96
N TYR A 122 -17.47 -19.92 -7.03
CA TYR A 122 -17.97 -20.57 -8.26
C TYR A 122 -18.36 -22.04 -8.07
N ILE A 123 -17.52 -22.83 -7.40
CA ILE A 123 -17.81 -24.28 -7.18
C ILE A 123 -18.90 -24.51 -6.12
N SER A 124 -19.12 -23.59 -5.18
CA SER A 124 -20.22 -23.65 -4.22
C SER A 124 -21.59 -23.31 -4.83
N GLY A 125 -21.60 -22.74 -6.03
CA GLY A 125 -22.81 -22.27 -6.71
C GLY A 125 -23.32 -20.90 -6.24
N ASP A 126 -22.58 -20.25 -5.34
CA ASP A 126 -22.83 -18.90 -4.84
C ASP A 126 -22.14 -17.82 -5.71
N TYR A 127 -21.97 -18.10 -6.98
CA TYR A 127 -21.28 -17.21 -7.91
C TYR A 127 -21.91 -15.81 -7.92
N LYS A 128 -21.19 -14.87 -7.31
CA LYS A 128 -21.37 -13.44 -7.52
C LYS A 128 -20.22 -12.99 -8.38
N ASP A 129 -20.45 -12.09 -9.33
CA ASP A 129 -19.46 -11.53 -10.25
C ASP A 129 -18.47 -10.58 -9.50
N SER A 130 -18.00 -11.00 -8.31
CA SER A 130 -17.17 -10.21 -7.39
C SER A 130 -15.80 -10.86 -7.25
N TYR A 131 -14.76 -10.23 -7.81
CA TYR A 131 -13.39 -10.75 -7.80
C TYR A 131 -12.37 -9.67 -8.13
N PHE A 132 -11.10 -9.96 -7.88
CA PHE A 132 -9.98 -9.16 -8.34
C PHE A 132 -9.31 -9.84 -9.53
N TYR A 133 -8.99 -9.05 -10.55
CA TYR A 133 -8.32 -9.46 -11.77
C TYR A 133 -7.02 -8.67 -11.95
N TYR A 134 -5.91 -9.36 -12.21
CA TYR A 134 -4.65 -8.71 -12.53
C TYR A 134 -4.52 -8.54 -14.04
N ASP A 135 -4.40 -7.29 -14.51
CA ASP A 135 -4.14 -6.95 -15.91
C ASP A 135 -2.63 -6.78 -16.14
N GLU A 136 -2.06 -7.74 -16.89
CA GLU A 136 -0.61 -7.76 -17.16
C GLU A 136 -0.14 -6.59 -18.04
N ASN A 137 -1.00 -6.05 -18.92
CA ASN A 137 -0.62 -4.98 -19.83
C ASN A 137 -0.42 -3.66 -19.12
N TYR A 138 -1.23 -3.40 -18.09
CA TYR A 138 -1.14 -2.19 -17.27
C TYR A 138 -0.42 -2.43 -15.95
N GLY A 139 -0.16 -3.68 -15.59
CA GLY A 139 0.39 -4.03 -14.29
C GLY A 139 -0.50 -3.52 -13.16
N THR A 140 -1.79 -3.84 -13.20
CA THR A 140 -2.78 -3.32 -12.26
C THR A 140 -3.74 -4.42 -11.77
N LEU A 141 -4.18 -4.29 -10.53
CA LEU A 141 -5.22 -5.14 -9.96
C LEU A 141 -6.56 -4.43 -10.10
N ILE A 142 -7.53 -5.03 -10.77
CA ILE A 142 -8.86 -4.45 -11.00
C ILE A 142 -9.89 -5.26 -10.23
N GLY A 143 -10.73 -4.59 -9.46
CA GLY A 143 -11.87 -5.22 -8.81
C GLY A 143 -13.14 -5.15 -9.66
N TYR A 144 -13.85 -6.25 -9.75
CA TYR A 144 -15.13 -6.36 -10.45
C TYR A 144 -16.23 -6.77 -9.47
N PRO A 145 -17.45 -6.18 -9.61
CA PRO A 145 -17.85 -5.12 -10.54
C PRO A 145 -17.04 -3.84 -10.38
N SER A 146 -16.68 -3.21 -11.50
CA SER A 146 -15.96 -1.94 -11.50
C SER A 146 -16.89 -0.74 -11.35
N SER A 147 -16.38 0.35 -10.78
CA SER A 147 -17.07 1.64 -10.69
C SER A 147 -16.09 2.78 -10.91
N TYR A 148 -16.60 3.96 -11.23
CA TYR A 148 -15.81 5.19 -11.38
C TYR A 148 -14.62 5.08 -12.35
N ASP A 149 -14.75 4.29 -13.43
CA ASP A 149 -13.71 4.01 -14.41
C ASP A 149 -12.45 3.34 -13.82
N SER A 150 -12.58 2.62 -12.69
CA SER A 150 -11.48 1.89 -12.07
C SER A 150 -10.88 0.80 -12.97
N ASP A 151 -11.67 0.26 -13.91
CA ASP A 151 -11.24 -0.73 -14.90
C ASP A 151 -10.57 -0.11 -16.15
N LYS A 152 -10.87 1.15 -16.49
CA LYS A 152 -10.41 1.76 -17.76
C LYS A 152 -9.29 2.78 -17.57
N GLN A 153 -9.35 3.55 -16.49
CA GLN A 153 -8.39 4.61 -16.18
C GLN A 153 -7.57 4.29 -14.94
N VAL A 154 -7.77 3.11 -14.33
CA VAL A 154 -7.21 2.76 -13.03
C VAL A 154 -7.54 3.88 -12.02
N ASN A 155 -8.77 4.39 -12.12
CA ASN A 155 -9.22 5.53 -11.35
C ASN A 155 -9.55 5.12 -9.92
N ASP A 156 -9.22 5.95 -8.95
CA ASP A 156 -9.57 5.85 -7.54
C ASP A 156 -9.08 4.58 -6.81
N HIS A 157 -8.14 3.82 -7.37
CA HIS A 157 -7.70 2.55 -6.77
C HIS A 157 -7.22 2.71 -5.33
N HIS A 158 -6.47 3.77 -5.00
CA HIS A 158 -6.00 4.00 -3.63
C HIS A 158 -7.16 4.35 -2.68
N PHE A 159 -8.21 5.05 -3.14
CA PHE A 159 -9.42 5.26 -2.35
C PHE A 159 -10.13 3.94 -2.08
N HIS A 160 -10.38 3.14 -3.14
CA HIS A 160 -11.04 1.85 -3.02
C HIS A 160 -10.25 0.89 -2.13
N TYR A 161 -9.00 0.61 -2.50
CA TYR A 161 -8.20 -0.43 -1.83
C TYR A 161 -7.71 -0.02 -0.45
N GLY A 162 -7.61 1.28 -0.15
CA GLY A 162 -7.34 1.76 1.19
C GLY A 162 -8.33 1.22 2.23
N TYR A 163 -9.61 1.17 1.90
CA TYR A 163 -10.63 0.59 2.75
C TYR A 163 -10.48 -0.92 2.95
N TRP A 164 -10.15 -1.65 1.88
CA TRP A 164 -9.94 -3.10 1.93
C TRP A 164 -8.70 -3.47 2.74
N ILE A 165 -7.60 -2.74 2.55
CA ILE A 165 -6.36 -2.93 3.30
C ILE A 165 -6.59 -2.63 4.79
N LYS A 166 -7.36 -1.58 5.12
CA LYS A 166 -7.75 -1.24 6.49
C LYS A 166 -8.54 -2.38 7.14
N ALA A 167 -9.50 -2.95 6.41
CA ALA A 167 -10.27 -4.09 6.89
C ALA A 167 -9.40 -5.32 7.12
N ALA A 168 -8.51 -5.63 6.19
CA ALA A 168 -7.54 -6.69 6.35
C ALA A 168 -6.60 -6.46 7.54
N ALA A 169 -6.20 -5.22 7.82
CA ALA A 169 -5.40 -4.87 8.98
C ALA A 169 -6.18 -5.11 10.29
N ALA A 170 -7.47 -4.74 10.34
CA ALA A 170 -8.31 -4.98 11.50
C ALA A 170 -8.46 -6.48 11.81
N VAL A 171 -8.60 -7.31 10.78
CA VAL A 171 -8.59 -8.78 10.90
C VAL A 171 -7.23 -9.27 11.36
N ALA A 172 -6.15 -8.89 10.69
CA ALA A 172 -4.79 -9.34 10.99
C ALA A 172 -4.34 -9.06 12.44
N MET A 173 -4.79 -7.94 13.01
CA MET A 173 -4.54 -7.59 14.43
C MET A 173 -5.28 -8.52 15.40
N LYS A 174 -6.33 -9.20 14.98
CA LYS A 174 -7.13 -10.16 15.79
C LYS A 174 -6.79 -11.61 15.43
N ASP A 175 -6.58 -11.92 14.16
CA ASP A 175 -6.14 -13.22 13.66
C ASP A 175 -4.85 -13.13 12.80
N PRO A 176 -3.67 -13.20 13.42
CA PRO A 176 -2.41 -13.22 12.68
C PRO A 176 -2.24 -14.46 11.78
N GLN A 177 -3.01 -15.54 12.01
CA GLN A 177 -2.95 -16.74 11.17
C GLN A 177 -3.66 -16.49 9.83
N TRP A 178 -4.81 -15.84 9.86
CA TRP A 178 -5.51 -15.39 8.66
C TRP A 178 -4.58 -14.53 7.77
N ALA A 179 -3.85 -13.60 8.38
CA ALA A 179 -2.92 -12.75 7.64
C ALA A 179 -1.78 -13.53 6.94
N LYS A 180 -1.33 -14.65 7.52
CA LYS A 180 -0.34 -15.54 6.87
C LYS A 180 -0.92 -16.30 5.68
N GLU A 181 -2.19 -16.64 5.72
CA GLU A 181 -2.87 -17.41 4.68
C GLU A 181 -3.31 -16.50 3.52
N TRP A 182 -3.90 -15.37 3.84
CA TRP A 182 -4.54 -14.49 2.86
C TRP A 182 -3.78 -13.19 2.56
N GLY A 183 -2.77 -12.86 3.35
CA GLY A 183 -1.97 -11.62 3.20
C GLY A 183 -1.34 -11.45 1.82
N GLY A 184 -1.15 -12.53 1.05
CA GLY A 184 -0.70 -12.48 -0.33
C GLY A 184 -1.58 -11.58 -1.21
N MET A 185 -2.91 -11.67 -1.06
CA MET A 185 -3.86 -10.83 -1.81
C MET A 185 -3.83 -9.37 -1.36
N VAL A 186 -3.63 -9.13 -0.06
CA VAL A 186 -3.46 -7.76 0.47
C VAL A 186 -2.17 -7.14 -0.10
N TYR A 187 -1.10 -7.90 -0.24
CA TYR A 187 0.13 -7.45 -0.89
C TYR A 187 -0.06 -7.09 -2.37
N GLU A 188 -0.96 -7.75 -3.09
CA GLU A 188 -1.31 -7.38 -4.47
C GLU A 188 -2.02 -6.01 -4.51
N MET A 189 -2.97 -5.76 -3.61
CA MET A 189 -3.63 -4.44 -3.50
C MET A 189 -2.64 -3.34 -3.17
N ILE A 190 -1.73 -3.58 -2.20
CA ILE A 190 -0.69 -2.61 -1.83
C ILE A 190 0.28 -2.41 -2.99
N GLY A 191 0.64 -3.48 -3.71
CA GLY A 191 1.47 -3.42 -4.90
C GLY A 191 0.88 -2.52 -5.98
N ASP A 192 -0.42 -2.58 -6.18
CA ASP A 192 -1.11 -1.77 -7.17
C ASP A 192 -1.04 -0.27 -6.86
N ILE A 193 -1.30 0.15 -5.63
CA ILE A 193 -1.43 1.56 -5.26
C ILE A 193 -0.13 2.20 -4.75
N ALA A 194 0.79 1.40 -4.21
CA ALA A 194 1.94 1.91 -3.43
C ALA A 194 3.21 1.07 -3.59
N ASN A 195 3.48 0.52 -4.77
CA ASN A 195 4.71 -0.22 -4.99
C ASN A 195 5.95 0.69 -4.93
N VAL A 196 6.84 0.46 -3.96
CA VAL A 196 8.11 1.19 -3.82
C VAL A 196 9.30 0.50 -4.50
N ASN A 197 9.11 -0.68 -5.08
CA ASN A 197 10.16 -1.42 -5.76
C ASN A 197 10.30 -0.98 -7.21
N ARG A 198 11.47 -0.46 -7.57
CA ARG A 198 11.73 0.06 -8.93
C ARG A 198 11.92 -1.02 -9.98
N ASP A 199 12.10 -2.27 -9.58
CA ASP A 199 12.14 -3.43 -10.50
C ASP A 199 10.73 -3.93 -10.89
N GLY A 200 9.70 -3.28 -10.36
CA GLY A 200 8.30 -3.58 -10.60
C GLY A 200 7.73 -4.71 -9.75
N LYS A 201 8.54 -5.46 -9.00
CA LYS A 201 8.01 -6.51 -8.12
C LYS A 201 7.15 -5.90 -7.02
N GLY A 202 5.99 -6.50 -6.78
CA GLY A 202 5.16 -6.16 -5.64
C GLY A 202 5.72 -6.68 -4.31
N TYR A 203 4.90 -6.70 -3.30
CA TYR A 203 5.28 -7.16 -1.95
C TYR A 203 5.09 -8.67 -1.74
N ASN A 204 4.36 -9.34 -2.63
CA ASN A 204 4.17 -10.78 -2.59
C ASN A 204 5.32 -11.48 -3.33
N ALA A 205 6.29 -12.02 -2.57
CA ALA A 205 7.48 -12.67 -3.14
C ALA A 205 7.17 -13.92 -3.98
N ASN A 206 5.99 -14.52 -3.81
CA ASN A 206 5.56 -15.72 -4.54
C ASN A 206 4.72 -15.39 -5.78
N SER A 207 4.41 -14.12 -6.02
CA SER A 207 3.60 -13.68 -7.16
C SER A 207 4.47 -13.25 -8.34
N PRO A 208 4.10 -13.60 -9.57
CA PRO A 208 4.77 -13.10 -10.77
C PRO A 208 4.34 -11.69 -11.16
N THR A 209 3.34 -11.11 -10.47
CA THR A 209 2.76 -9.81 -10.78
C THR A 209 3.78 -8.68 -10.69
N LYS A 210 3.61 -7.68 -11.52
CA LYS A 210 4.45 -6.49 -11.55
C LYS A 210 3.59 -5.25 -11.53
N TYR A 211 4.00 -4.28 -10.72
CA TYR A 211 3.29 -3.02 -10.54
C TYR A 211 4.21 -1.84 -10.83
N PRO A 212 3.72 -0.76 -11.44
CA PRO A 212 4.46 0.47 -11.58
C PRO A 212 4.90 1.02 -10.21
N PHE A 213 6.04 1.69 -10.20
CA PHE A 213 6.52 2.39 -9.02
C PHE A 213 5.57 3.54 -8.66
N LEU A 214 5.02 3.51 -7.44
CA LEU A 214 4.14 4.55 -6.87
C LEU A 214 3.08 5.06 -7.86
N ARG A 215 2.28 4.14 -8.44
CA ARG A 215 1.30 4.47 -9.49
C ARG A 215 0.47 5.72 -9.20
N ASN A 216 -0.10 5.80 -8.01
CA ASN A 216 -1.00 6.89 -7.64
C ASN A 216 -0.28 8.05 -6.95
N PHE A 217 0.89 7.85 -6.33
CA PHE A 217 1.57 8.86 -5.55
C PHE A 217 2.65 9.60 -6.35
N ASP A 218 2.52 10.90 -6.45
CA ASP A 218 3.47 11.77 -7.15
C ASP A 218 4.49 12.37 -6.16
N ILE A 219 5.72 11.88 -6.22
CA ILE A 219 6.81 12.33 -5.35
C ILE A 219 7.11 13.83 -5.55
N TYR A 220 6.94 14.33 -6.77
CA TYR A 220 7.23 15.72 -7.10
C TYR A 220 6.18 16.68 -6.56
N GLU A 221 4.90 16.32 -6.69
CA GLU A 221 3.78 17.12 -6.20
C GLU A 221 3.54 16.91 -4.69
N GLY A 222 4.00 15.81 -4.13
CA GLY A 222 3.87 15.46 -2.73
C GLY A 222 2.48 14.95 -2.34
N HIS A 223 1.67 14.54 -3.32
CA HIS A 223 0.34 13.99 -3.10
C HIS A 223 -0.02 12.96 -4.17
N SER A 224 -1.11 12.26 -3.96
CA SER A 224 -1.62 11.28 -4.91
C SER A 224 -2.48 11.90 -6.01
N TRP A 225 -2.69 11.11 -7.07
CA TRP A 225 -3.60 11.39 -8.18
C TRP A 225 -4.67 10.33 -8.26
N ALA A 226 -5.90 10.73 -8.60
CA ALA A 226 -7.03 9.81 -8.71
C ALA A 226 -6.81 8.75 -9.80
N SER A 227 -6.40 9.15 -10.99
CA SER A 227 -6.22 8.23 -12.11
C SER A 227 -4.80 7.68 -12.21
N GLY A 228 -4.67 6.35 -12.35
CA GLY A 228 -3.38 5.68 -12.54
C GLY A 228 -2.89 5.68 -13.99
N VAL A 229 -3.81 5.78 -14.95
CA VAL A 229 -3.52 5.92 -16.39
C VAL A 229 -4.47 6.91 -17.03
N SER A 230 -3.99 7.61 -18.06
CA SER A 230 -4.82 8.48 -18.88
C SER A 230 -5.28 7.74 -20.13
N ASN A 231 -6.57 7.61 -20.30
CA ASN A 231 -7.15 7.03 -21.50
C ASN A 231 -7.58 8.16 -22.46
N TYR A 232 -6.89 8.24 -23.61
CA TYR A 232 -7.25 9.16 -24.66
C TYR A 232 -8.11 8.44 -25.69
N GLU A 233 -9.32 8.93 -25.92
CA GLU A 233 -10.14 8.45 -27.02
C GLU A 233 -9.97 9.35 -28.26
N TYR A 234 -9.85 8.69 -29.40
CA TYR A 234 -9.77 9.34 -30.70
C TYR A 234 -11.03 9.03 -31.47
N ASP A 235 -11.55 10.01 -32.23
CA ASP A 235 -12.65 9.78 -33.14
C ASP A 235 -12.21 9.00 -34.40
N GLU A 236 -13.16 8.72 -35.29
CA GLU A 236 -12.91 7.99 -36.54
C GLU A 236 -11.91 8.70 -37.47
N ASN A 237 -11.60 9.98 -37.23
CA ASN A 237 -10.64 10.78 -38.01
C ASN A 237 -9.26 10.82 -37.30
N GLY A 238 -9.13 10.21 -36.11
CA GLY A 238 -7.91 10.27 -35.32
C GLY A 238 -7.73 11.57 -34.51
N GLU A 239 -8.78 12.37 -34.38
CA GLU A 239 -8.78 13.56 -33.55
C GLU A 239 -9.14 13.19 -32.10
N LEU A 240 -8.46 13.81 -31.13
CA LEU A 240 -8.68 13.58 -29.72
C LEU A 240 -10.10 14.00 -29.32
N VAL A 241 -10.90 13.06 -28.85
CA VAL A 241 -12.25 13.32 -28.36
C VAL A 241 -12.14 13.71 -26.89
N ASP A 242 -12.44 14.98 -26.59
CA ASP A 242 -12.60 15.45 -25.21
C ASP A 242 -13.91 14.91 -24.65
N LYS A 243 -13.86 13.74 -24.02
CA LYS A 243 -15.01 13.23 -23.28
C LYS A 243 -15.24 14.03 -22.03
N LYS A 244 -16.51 14.43 -21.83
CA LYS A 244 -17.10 15.12 -20.70
C LYS A 244 -16.30 14.99 -19.39
N GLY A 245 -15.65 16.06 -18.98
CA GLY A 245 -14.78 16.06 -17.82
C GLY A 245 -13.41 15.49 -18.09
N GLY A 246 -13.13 15.12 -19.36
CA GLY A 246 -11.83 14.67 -19.78
C GLY A 246 -10.76 15.68 -19.41
N LEU A 247 -9.59 15.23 -19.38
CA LEU A 247 -8.30 15.80 -19.02
C LEU A 247 -8.01 17.26 -19.41
N SER A 248 -9.03 18.10 -19.70
CA SER A 248 -8.86 19.55 -19.97
C SER A 248 -8.15 20.28 -18.84
N GLY A 249 -8.06 19.66 -17.64
CA GLY A 249 -7.29 20.14 -16.49
C GLY A 249 -6.13 19.23 -16.10
N GLY A 250 -5.89 18.13 -16.83
CA GLY A 250 -4.98 17.06 -16.44
C GLY A 250 -5.62 16.09 -15.43
N ASN A 251 -4.80 15.18 -14.85
CA ASN A 251 -5.23 14.32 -13.78
C ASN A 251 -5.69 15.16 -12.56
N ASN A 252 -6.51 14.58 -11.73
CA ASN A 252 -7.08 15.26 -10.57
C ASN A 252 -6.84 14.45 -9.29
N GLN A 253 -6.97 15.13 -8.16
CA GLN A 253 -7.10 14.52 -6.85
C GLN A 253 -8.32 15.15 -6.17
N GLU A 254 -9.29 14.33 -5.82
CA GLU A 254 -10.53 14.79 -5.24
C GLU A 254 -10.55 14.59 -3.72
N SER A 255 -10.56 13.36 -3.27
CA SER A 255 -10.71 13.01 -1.86
C SER A 255 -9.36 12.89 -1.17
N SER A 256 -8.79 14.00 -0.71
CA SER A 256 -7.51 14.00 0.00
C SER A 256 -7.52 13.16 1.28
N SER A 257 -8.65 13.11 1.98
CA SER A 257 -8.81 12.33 3.22
C SER A 257 -8.92 10.83 2.96
N GLU A 258 -9.49 10.39 1.83
CA GLU A 258 -9.46 8.99 1.43
C GLU A 258 -8.05 8.53 1.01
N ALA A 259 -7.24 9.42 0.44
CA ALA A 259 -5.82 9.16 0.22
C ALA A 259 -5.08 8.95 1.56
N ILE A 260 -5.32 9.80 2.55
CA ILE A 260 -4.76 9.63 3.90
C ILE A 260 -5.21 8.30 4.52
N ASN A 261 -6.47 7.90 4.35
CA ASN A 261 -6.95 6.58 4.79
C ASN A 261 -6.17 5.44 4.12
N ALA A 262 -5.88 5.56 2.83
CA ALA A 262 -5.08 4.56 2.11
C ALA A 262 -3.67 4.43 2.70
N TRP A 263 -2.98 5.54 2.92
CA TRP A 263 -1.62 5.50 3.47
C TRP A 263 -1.59 5.06 4.93
N ALA A 264 -2.56 5.47 5.72
CA ALA A 264 -2.74 4.97 7.09
C ALA A 264 -3.01 3.46 7.11
N SER A 265 -3.79 2.94 6.17
CA SER A 265 -4.05 1.50 6.08
C SER A 265 -2.78 0.67 5.83
N LEU A 266 -1.82 1.20 5.06
CA LEU A 266 -0.51 0.58 4.88
C LEU A 266 0.29 0.54 6.18
N ILE A 267 0.22 1.61 6.99
CA ILE A 267 0.89 1.65 8.31
C ILE A 267 0.28 0.59 9.22
N LEU A 268 -1.05 0.55 9.31
CA LEU A 268 -1.78 -0.41 10.13
C LEU A 268 -1.50 -1.86 9.71
N TRP A 269 -1.55 -2.14 8.39
CA TRP A 269 -1.21 -3.47 7.87
C TRP A 269 0.25 -3.84 8.15
N GLY A 270 1.18 -2.92 7.88
CA GLY A 270 2.60 -3.14 8.12
C GLY A 270 2.91 -3.47 9.58
N GLU A 271 2.28 -2.78 10.53
CA GLU A 271 2.40 -3.09 11.97
C GLU A 271 1.73 -4.42 12.34
N ALA A 272 0.55 -4.71 11.80
CA ALA A 272 -0.17 -5.95 12.07
C ALA A 272 0.61 -7.22 11.65
N VAL A 273 1.35 -7.15 10.53
CA VAL A 273 2.10 -8.29 9.97
C VAL A 273 3.61 -8.20 10.17
N GLY A 274 4.11 -7.14 10.83
CA GLY A 274 5.54 -6.91 11.05
C GLY A 274 6.32 -6.55 9.78
N ASN A 275 5.67 -6.00 8.74
CA ASN A 275 6.32 -5.61 7.49
C ASN A 275 6.71 -4.13 7.52
N THR A 276 7.96 -3.87 7.92
CA THR A 276 8.49 -2.51 8.06
C THR A 276 8.58 -1.76 6.71
N THR A 277 8.80 -2.45 5.60
CA THR A 277 8.88 -1.81 4.27
C THR A 277 7.54 -1.18 3.87
N ILE A 278 6.44 -1.89 4.06
CA ILE A 278 5.09 -1.39 3.79
C ILE A 278 4.73 -0.27 4.77
N ARG A 279 5.00 -0.47 6.06
CA ARG A 279 4.78 0.54 7.09
C ARG A 279 5.50 1.85 6.76
N ASP A 280 6.78 1.78 6.46
CA ASP A 280 7.61 2.97 6.19
C ASP A 280 7.21 3.66 4.89
N ALA A 281 6.80 2.91 3.86
CA ALA A 281 6.19 3.46 2.66
C ALA A 281 4.87 4.21 2.98
N GLY A 282 4.03 3.63 3.83
CA GLY A 282 2.81 4.26 4.33
C GLY A 282 3.12 5.56 5.09
N ILE A 283 4.09 5.54 6.02
CA ILE A 283 4.52 6.73 6.78
C ILE A 283 4.99 7.84 5.85
N TYR A 284 5.82 7.50 4.85
CA TYR A 284 6.32 8.47 3.88
C TYR A 284 5.20 9.14 3.09
N MET A 285 4.28 8.36 2.52
CA MET A 285 3.17 8.90 1.73
C MET A 285 2.19 9.68 2.61
N TYR A 286 1.88 9.16 3.80
CA TYR A 286 1.01 9.80 4.78
C TYR A 286 1.53 11.19 5.19
N THR A 287 2.78 11.29 5.63
CA THR A 287 3.37 12.55 6.08
C THR A 287 3.53 13.57 4.96
N THR A 288 3.90 13.10 3.78
CA THR A 288 4.11 13.97 2.61
C THR A 288 2.78 14.51 2.08
N GLU A 289 1.75 13.66 2.00
CA GLU A 289 0.43 14.12 1.53
C GLU A 289 -0.27 15.02 2.55
N ILE A 290 -0.07 14.82 3.86
CA ILE A 290 -0.54 15.77 4.88
C ILE A 290 0.03 17.17 4.62
N ALA A 291 1.32 17.31 4.35
CA ALA A 291 1.91 18.60 4.04
C ALA A 291 1.28 19.25 2.79
N ALA A 292 0.99 18.45 1.77
CA ALA A 292 0.27 18.92 0.58
C ALA A 292 -1.20 19.31 0.90
N ILE A 293 -1.85 18.56 1.79
CA ILE A 293 -3.21 18.89 2.27
C ILE A 293 -3.23 20.20 3.04
N GLU A 294 -2.29 20.39 3.97
CA GLU A 294 -2.15 21.62 4.75
C GLU A 294 -2.00 22.85 3.82
N ASP A 295 -1.17 22.72 2.79
CA ASP A 295 -0.90 23.82 1.85
C ASP A 295 -1.99 23.95 0.77
N TYR A 296 -2.30 22.89 0.03
CA TYR A 296 -3.07 22.99 -1.22
C TYR A 296 -4.57 22.85 -1.04
N TYR A 297 -5.01 22.06 -0.04
CA TYR A 297 -6.45 21.85 0.20
C TYR A 297 -7.03 22.77 1.25
N TYR A 298 -6.24 23.14 2.25
CA TYR A 298 -6.72 23.99 3.36
C TYR A 298 -6.03 25.34 3.43
N ASP A 299 -4.91 25.56 2.74
CA ASP A 299 -4.14 26.80 2.78
C ASP A 299 -3.97 27.31 4.22
N VAL A 300 -3.48 26.45 5.10
CA VAL A 300 -3.37 26.74 6.54
C VAL A 300 -2.44 27.93 6.83
N HIS A 301 -1.53 28.23 5.89
CA HIS A 301 -0.58 29.34 5.97
C HIS A 301 -1.07 30.61 5.25
N ASN A 302 -2.24 30.57 4.57
CA ASN A 302 -2.80 31.67 3.78
C ASN A 302 -1.88 32.19 2.66
N GLU A 303 -1.18 31.28 1.97
CA GLU A 303 -0.22 31.63 0.91
C GLU A 303 -0.72 31.29 -0.50
N ILE A 304 -1.79 30.49 -0.64
CA ILE A 304 -2.22 29.88 -1.91
C ILE A 304 -3.55 30.42 -2.39
N PHE A 305 -4.56 30.54 -1.52
CA PHE A 305 -5.88 30.96 -1.92
C PHE A 305 -5.96 32.46 -2.14
N THR A 306 -6.35 32.86 -3.35
CA THR A 306 -6.60 34.28 -3.66
C THR A 306 -7.94 34.73 -3.08
N GLU A 307 -8.09 36.02 -2.78
CA GLU A 307 -9.37 36.59 -2.35
C GLU A 307 -10.49 36.31 -3.37
N LYS A 308 -10.16 36.35 -4.66
CA LYS A 308 -11.09 35.98 -5.72
C LYS A 308 -11.61 34.55 -5.63
N TYR A 309 -10.75 33.60 -5.16
CA TYR A 309 -11.16 32.22 -4.93
C TYR A 309 -12.04 32.12 -3.69
N LYS A 310 -11.62 32.75 -2.59
CA LYS A 310 -12.35 32.71 -1.31
C LYS A 310 -13.78 33.23 -1.45
N ASP A 311 -13.96 34.28 -2.23
CA ASP A 311 -15.26 34.93 -2.46
C ASP A 311 -15.97 34.50 -3.75
N ALA A 312 -15.55 33.38 -4.37
CA ALA A 312 -16.11 32.96 -5.64
C ALA A 312 -17.61 32.65 -5.54
N GLY A 313 -18.41 33.36 -6.37
CA GLY A 313 -19.86 33.16 -6.41
C GLY A 313 -20.64 33.65 -5.19
N ASN A 314 -20.05 34.47 -4.33
CA ASN A 314 -20.57 34.92 -3.02
C ASN A 314 -20.62 33.79 -1.97
N TYR A 315 -19.83 32.74 -2.14
CA TYR A 315 -19.61 31.72 -1.15
C TYR A 315 -18.35 32.03 -0.35
N ASN A 316 -18.35 31.63 0.93
CA ASN A 316 -17.16 31.62 1.76
C ASN A 316 -16.44 30.30 1.52
N ILE A 317 -15.44 30.26 0.62
CA ILE A 317 -14.70 29.05 0.26
C ILE A 317 -13.44 28.95 1.12
N GLN A 318 -13.35 27.90 1.90
CA GLN A 318 -12.25 27.65 2.83
C GLN A 318 -11.40 26.44 2.46
N THR A 319 -11.81 25.63 1.46
CA THR A 319 -11.10 24.41 1.04
C THR A 319 -11.07 24.30 -0.47
N VAL A 320 -10.08 23.59 -0.97
CA VAL A 320 -10.07 23.00 -2.31
C VAL A 320 -10.62 21.59 -2.21
N THR A 321 -11.48 21.19 -3.13
CA THR A 321 -12.06 19.85 -3.16
C THR A 321 -11.61 19.03 -4.35
N ARG A 322 -11.21 19.69 -5.44
CA ARG A 322 -10.53 19.03 -6.55
C ARG A 322 -9.27 19.80 -6.94
N LEU A 323 -8.15 19.12 -6.84
CA LEU A 323 -6.84 19.63 -7.22
C LEU A 323 -6.42 19.02 -8.56
N PHE A 324 -5.90 19.85 -9.45
CA PHE A 324 -5.37 19.48 -10.76
C PHE A 324 -3.94 20.00 -10.91
N GLY A 325 -3.19 19.52 -11.85
CA GLY A 325 -1.83 19.98 -12.11
C GLY A 325 -1.71 21.49 -12.37
N GLY A 326 -2.72 22.12 -12.98
CA GLY A 326 -2.71 23.53 -13.35
C GLY A 326 -3.85 24.38 -12.75
N ARG A 327 -4.74 23.83 -11.96
CA ARG A 327 -5.88 24.52 -11.35
C ARG A 327 -6.36 23.82 -10.10
N TYR A 328 -7.21 24.49 -9.35
CA TYR A 328 -7.99 23.91 -8.25
C TYR A 328 -9.38 24.51 -8.24
N ASP A 329 -10.35 23.78 -7.70
CA ASP A 329 -11.72 24.26 -7.53
C ASP A 329 -12.39 23.70 -6.26
N HIS A 330 -13.58 24.23 -5.94
CA HIS A 330 -14.41 23.80 -4.82
C HIS A 330 -15.74 23.30 -5.37
N THR A 331 -15.71 22.11 -5.98
CA THR A 331 -16.86 21.41 -6.56
C THR A 331 -16.66 19.91 -6.44
N ALA A 332 -17.71 19.13 -6.66
CA ALA A 332 -17.65 17.68 -6.73
C ALA A 332 -18.22 17.17 -8.06
N TRP A 333 -17.92 15.93 -8.41
CA TRP A 333 -18.38 15.35 -9.68
C TRP A 333 -19.86 14.96 -9.67
N TRP A 334 -20.43 14.63 -8.52
CA TRP A 334 -21.74 14.01 -8.37
C TRP A 334 -22.77 14.92 -7.69
N THR A 335 -22.36 16.00 -7.02
CA THR A 335 -23.24 16.83 -6.20
C THR A 335 -22.89 18.29 -6.32
N GLU A 336 -23.88 19.13 -6.08
CA GLU A 336 -23.73 20.56 -5.86
C GLU A 336 -24.09 20.95 -4.40
N ASN A 337 -24.36 19.97 -3.52
CA ASN A 337 -24.61 20.21 -2.11
C ASN A 337 -23.33 20.69 -1.43
N SER A 338 -23.32 21.89 -0.87
CA SER A 338 -22.14 22.49 -0.26
C SER A 338 -21.57 21.69 0.92
N ILE A 339 -22.41 20.93 1.61
CA ILE A 339 -21.98 20.04 2.69
C ILE A 339 -21.15 18.90 2.09
N GLU A 340 -21.70 18.17 1.13
CA GLU A 340 -21.01 17.04 0.48
C GLU A 340 -19.76 17.50 -0.25
N VAL A 341 -19.83 18.65 -0.96
CA VAL A 341 -18.66 19.23 -1.65
C VAL A 341 -17.50 19.50 -0.69
N THR A 342 -17.78 19.98 0.53
CA THR A 342 -16.71 20.24 1.50
C THR A 342 -16.27 18.96 2.23
N THR A 343 -17.22 18.12 2.62
CA THR A 343 -16.93 16.93 3.45
C THR A 343 -16.20 15.81 2.71
N ILE A 344 -16.12 15.85 1.38
CA ILE A 344 -15.28 14.91 0.63
C ILE A 344 -13.79 15.03 0.99
N THR A 345 -13.35 16.15 1.51
CA THR A 345 -11.97 16.34 2.00
C THR A 345 -11.80 15.97 3.47
N MET A 346 -12.84 15.46 4.12
CA MET A 346 -12.87 15.14 5.54
C MET A 346 -13.03 13.65 5.83
N LEU A 347 -13.79 12.92 4.99
CA LEU A 347 -14.14 11.50 5.19
C LEU A 347 -13.08 10.56 4.57
N PRO A 348 -12.89 9.35 5.13
CA PRO A 348 -13.41 8.87 6.41
C PRO A 348 -12.67 9.48 7.61
N ILE A 349 -13.36 9.65 8.74
CA ILE A 349 -12.73 10.04 9.99
C ILE A 349 -12.13 8.82 10.68
N SER A 350 -10.96 8.96 11.28
CA SER A 350 -10.29 7.85 11.97
C SER A 350 -9.19 8.33 12.93
N GLY A 351 -8.51 7.41 13.59
CA GLY A 351 -7.31 7.71 14.37
C GLY A 351 -6.14 8.29 13.55
N ALA A 352 -6.24 8.28 12.22
CA ALA A 352 -5.25 8.87 11.32
C ALA A 352 -5.60 10.30 10.88
N THR A 353 -6.77 10.85 11.22
CA THR A 353 -7.21 12.19 10.78
C THR A 353 -6.94 13.29 11.80
N LEU A 354 -6.29 12.99 12.92
CA LEU A 354 -6.01 13.95 14.01
C LEU A 354 -5.16 15.15 13.57
N TYR A 355 -4.42 15.07 12.47
CA TYR A 355 -3.52 16.14 12.00
C TYR A 355 -4.24 17.49 11.81
N MET A 356 -5.53 17.49 11.46
CA MET A 356 -6.31 18.71 11.34
C MET A 356 -6.55 19.40 12.69
N GLY A 357 -6.50 18.67 13.80
CA GLY A 357 -6.58 19.24 15.16
C GLY A 357 -5.45 20.20 15.53
N LYS A 358 -4.34 20.22 14.74
CA LYS A 358 -3.26 21.19 14.83
C LYS A 358 -3.73 22.61 14.44
N TYR A 359 -4.73 22.73 13.58
CA TYR A 359 -5.20 23.99 12.95
C TYR A 359 -6.65 24.32 13.32
N LYS A 360 -6.95 24.38 14.63
CA LYS A 360 -8.31 24.54 15.16
C LYS A 360 -9.07 25.73 14.57
N ASP A 361 -8.41 26.88 14.40
CA ASP A 361 -9.01 28.07 13.83
C ASP A 361 -9.39 27.87 12.35
N LYS A 362 -8.54 27.15 11.59
CA LYS A 362 -8.84 26.80 10.20
C LYS A 362 -9.99 25.82 10.10
N VAL A 363 -9.99 24.76 10.94
CA VAL A 363 -11.10 23.80 11.02
C VAL A 363 -12.40 24.51 11.35
N LYS A 364 -12.36 25.43 12.32
CA LYS A 364 -13.54 26.25 12.67
C LYS A 364 -14.05 27.07 11.48
N ASN A 365 -13.16 27.75 10.75
CA ASN A 365 -13.54 28.52 9.57
C ASN A 365 -14.16 27.64 8.48
N VAL A 366 -13.67 26.43 8.30
CA VAL A 366 -14.22 25.45 7.34
C VAL A 366 -15.62 25.01 7.76
N VAL A 367 -15.84 24.66 9.03
CA VAL A 367 -17.16 24.27 9.53
C VAL A 367 -18.16 25.45 9.46
N ASP A 368 -17.73 26.65 9.89
CA ASP A 368 -18.56 27.86 9.77
C ASP A 368 -18.95 28.14 8.30
N SER A 369 -18.02 27.92 7.36
CA SER A 369 -18.28 28.10 5.92
C SER A 369 -19.30 27.09 5.37
N ILE A 370 -19.30 25.85 5.86
CA ILE A 370 -20.32 24.85 5.50
C ILE A 370 -21.71 25.35 5.89
N ASP A 371 -21.86 25.81 7.13
CA ASP A 371 -23.14 26.31 7.63
C ASP A 371 -23.60 27.56 6.90
N GLU A 372 -22.72 28.51 6.63
CA GLU A 372 -23.00 29.73 5.87
C GLU A 372 -23.38 29.41 4.41
N ASN A 373 -22.58 28.60 3.73
CA ASN A 373 -22.81 28.23 2.33
C ASN A 373 -24.09 27.41 2.18
N SER A 374 -24.42 26.54 3.11
CA SER A 374 -25.66 25.75 3.12
C SER A 374 -26.90 26.68 3.21
N ASN A 375 -26.82 27.74 4.00
CA ASN A 375 -27.89 28.69 4.10
C ASN A 375 -28.06 29.54 2.82
N GLN A 376 -26.97 29.95 2.18
CA GLN A 376 -26.98 30.64 0.89
C GLN A 376 -27.51 29.73 -0.23
N TRP A 377 -27.10 28.43 -0.21
CA TRP A 377 -27.57 27.43 -1.16
C TRP A 377 -29.09 27.22 -1.09
N LYS A 378 -29.65 27.15 0.13
CA LYS A 378 -31.12 27.10 0.30
C LYS A 378 -31.84 28.28 -0.35
N HIS A 379 -31.27 29.48 -0.24
CA HIS A 379 -31.79 30.66 -0.88
C HIS A 379 -31.68 30.61 -2.41
N PHE A 380 -30.53 30.09 -2.91
CA PHE A 380 -30.29 29.94 -4.34
C PHE A 380 -31.20 28.88 -4.97
N VAL A 381 -31.44 27.76 -4.32
CA VAL A 381 -32.33 26.69 -4.79
C VAL A 381 -33.81 27.09 -4.71
N SER A 382 -34.22 27.79 -3.66
CA SER A 382 -35.61 28.28 -3.52
C SER A 382 -36.04 29.27 -4.61
N ASN A 383 -35.08 29.90 -5.27
CA ASN A 383 -35.30 30.82 -6.39
C ASN A 383 -35.20 30.18 -7.78
N LYS A 384 -35.04 28.83 -7.86
CA LYS A 384 -34.63 28.14 -9.08
C LYS A 384 -35.59 27.14 -9.70
N GLU A 385 -36.82 27.56 -10.03
CA GLU A 385 -37.52 26.88 -11.13
C GLU A 385 -36.81 27.08 -12.50
N GLN A 386 -35.77 27.90 -12.56
CA GLN A 386 -35.15 28.32 -13.83
C GLN A 386 -33.85 27.66 -14.27
N ILE A 387 -33.11 26.96 -13.43
CA ILE A 387 -31.78 26.39 -13.80
C ILE A 387 -31.73 24.87 -13.76
N CYS A 388 -32.63 24.22 -13.08
CA CYS A 388 -32.59 22.72 -12.90
C CYS A 388 -33.66 21.97 -13.69
N ASN A 389 -33.94 22.36 -14.93
CA ASN A 389 -34.85 21.58 -15.80
C ASN A 389 -34.32 20.16 -16.20
N ASN A 390 -33.13 19.75 -15.71
CA ASN A 390 -32.55 18.46 -16.01
C ASN A 390 -32.23 17.59 -14.79
N PHE A 391 -32.53 18.02 -13.57
CA PHE A 391 -32.26 17.21 -12.38
C PHE A 391 -33.55 16.98 -11.57
N ASN A 392 -34.13 15.79 -11.69
CA ASN A 392 -35.18 15.27 -10.81
C ASN A 392 -34.69 14.97 -9.36
N LYS A 393 -33.67 15.67 -8.85
CA LYS A 393 -33.00 15.39 -7.56
C LYS A 393 -32.93 16.58 -6.61
N VAL A 394 -33.90 17.49 -6.67
CA VAL A 394 -33.93 18.69 -5.81
C VAL A 394 -33.90 18.33 -4.30
N ASP A 395 -34.47 17.19 -3.92
CA ASP A 395 -34.53 16.76 -2.52
C ASP A 395 -33.15 16.31 -1.98
N MET A 396 -32.25 15.81 -2.82
CA MET A 396 -30.90 15.41 -2.40
C MET A 396 -29.94 16.60 -2.29
N LEU A 397 -30.15 17.65 -3.09
CA LEU A 397 -29.29 18.84 -3.10
C LEU A 397 -29.52 19.75 -1.88
N THR A 398 -30.58 19.52 -1.12
CA THR A 398 -31.00 20.37 0.00
C THR A 398 -31.12 19.68 1.32
N ASP A 399 -30.70 18.40 1.44
CA ASP A 399 -30.72 17.69 2.71
C ASP A 399 -29.70 18.30 3.68
N PRO A 400 -30.13 19.09 4.68
CA PRO A 400 -29.21 19.73 5.61
C PRO A 400 -28.61 18.74 6.62
N LYS A 401 -29.01 17.47 6.54
CA LYS A 401 -28.57 16.41 7.46
C LYS A 401 -27.52 15.49 6.84
N THR A 402 -27.22 15.68 5.53
CA THR A 402 -26.17 14.91 4.87
C THR A 402 -24.83 15.15 5.56
N ASN A 403 -24.06 14.11 5.83
CA ASN A 403 -22.70 14.11 6.41
C ASN A 403 -22.57 14.96 7.70
N GLN A 404 -23.65 15.08 8.49
CA GLN A 404 -23.61 15.84 9.75
C GLN A 404 -22.75 15.18 10.83
N ASP A 405 -22.62 13.87 10.78
CA ASP A 405 -21.68 13.08 11.57
C ASP A 405 -20.22 13.52 11.29
N VAL A 406 -19.79 13.53 10.03
CA VAL A 406 -18.46 13.99 9.61
C VAL A 406 -18.20 15.44 10.02
N VAL A 407 -19.18 16.32 9.83
CA VAL A 407 -19.06 17.72 10.24
C VAL A 407 -18.95 17.85 11.77
N ALA A 408 -19.69 17.02 12.54
CA ALA A 408 -19.63 17.04 13.99
C ALA A 408 -18.26 16.55 14.52
N GLU A 409 -17.65 15.55 13.89
CA GLU A 409 -16.32 15.05 14.23
C GLU A 409 -15.24 16.12 13.97
N TYR A 410 -15.30 16.84 12.86
CA TYR A 410 -14.42 18.00 12.63
C TYR A 410 -14.70 19.15 13.62
N TYR A 411 -15.94 19.38 13.98
CA TYR A 411 -16.31 20.37 14.98
C TYR A 411 -15.64 20.05 16.34
N ALA A 412 -15.50 18.76 16.67
CA ALA A 412 -14.93 18.31 17.93
C ALA A 412 -13.45 18.70 18.13
N TYR A 413 -12.70 19.02 17.08
CA TYR A 413 -11.31 19.49 17.23
C TYR A 413 -11.22 20.82 17.99
N TYR A 414 -12.22 21.68 17.92
CA TYR A 414 -12.19 22.98 18.61
C TYR A 414 -13.27 23.15 19.70
N ASP A 415 -14.39 22.44 19.58
CA ASP A 415 -15.50 22.48 20.55
C ASP A 415 -16.22 21.13 20.60
N PRO A 416 -15.69 20.13 21.34
CA PRO A 416 -16.30 18.81 21.42
C PRO A 416 -17.67 18.80 22.12
N ASP A 417 -17.97 19.74 23.03
CA ASP A 417 -19.28 19.88 23.66
C ASP A 417 -20.33 20.37 22.65
N GLY A 418 -19.98 21.35 21.83
CA GLY A 418 -20.80 21.81 20.72
C GLY A 418 -20.99 20.75 19.63
N ALA A 419 -19.95 19.94 19.36
CA ALA A 419 -20.00 18.80 18.45
C ALA A 419 -21.03 17.75 18.90
N LEU A 420 -21.01 17.42 20.17
CA LEU A 420 -21.96 16.47 20.77
C LEU A 420 -23.41 16.99 20.70
N ALA A 421 -23.61 18.27 20.99
CA ALA A 421 -24.93 18.92 20.85
C ALA A 421 -25.42 18.94 19.39
N ARG A 422 -24.52 19.16 18.43
CA ARG A 422 -24.80 19.10 16.99
C ARG A 422 -25.16 17.67 16.56
N TRP A 423 -24.45 16.68 17.06
CA TRP A 423 -24.71 15.26 16.81
C TRP A 423 -26.10 14.85 17.31
N ASP A 424 -26.48 15.26 18.53
CA ASP A 424 -27.81 14.98 19.11
C ASP A 424 -28.94 15.62 18.28
N MET A 425 -28.74 16.80 17.73
CA MET A 425 -29.70 17.47 16.84
C MET A 425 -29.86 16.74 15.49
N SER A 426 -28.88 15.93 15.09
CA SER A 426 -28.90 15.13 13.85
C SER A 426 -29.42 13.71 14.06
N ASP A 427 -30.02 13.37 15.21
CA ASP A 427 -30.41 12.01 15.60
C ASP A 427 -31.29 11.27 14.58
N SER A 428 -32.10 11.98 13.81
CA SER A 428 -32.79 11.41 12.64
C SER A 428 -31.97 11.51 11.34
N GLY A 429 -30.72 11.99 11.40
CA GLY A 429 -29.86 12.21 10.26
C GLY A 429 -29.29 10.93 9.68
N LYS A 430 -28.96 10.97 8.41
CA LYS A 430 -28.22 9.91 7.74
C LYS A 430 -26.77 9.99 8.23
N VAL A 431 -26.24 8.84 8.60
CA VAL A 431 -24.81 8.66 8.80
C VAL A 431 -24.16 8.53 7.41
N GLU A 432 -23.01 9.11 7.23
CA GLU A 432 -22.26 8.99 5.98
C GLU A 432 -21.89 7.51 5.73
N ASN A 433 -21.87 7.09 4.47
CA ASN A 433 -21.47 5.73 4.12
C ASN A 433 -19.98 5.52 4.43
N GLY A 434 -19.70 4.53 5.25
CA GLY A 434 -18.34 4.28 5.77
C GLY A 434 -18.18 4.70 7.23
N GLU A 435 -19.15 5.43 7.79
CA GLU A 435 -19.19 5.83 9.19
C GLU A 435 -20.25 5.06 9.99
N SER A 436 -20.27 5.25 11.31
CA SER A 436 -21.32 4.71 12.18
C SER A 436 -21.57 5.62 13.36
N ARG A 437 -22.80 5.57 13.91
CA ARG A 437 -23.15 6.32 15.12
C ARG A 437 -22.27 5.96 16.33
N ALA A 438 -21.84 4.71 16.40
CA ALA A 438 -20.92 4.26 17.44
C ALA A 438 -19.58 4.95 17.32
N HIS A 439 -19.03 4.99 16.10
CA HIS A 439 -17.75 5.63 15.81
C HIS A 439 -17.81 7.14 16.08
N THR A 440 -18.78 7.84 15.50
CA THR A 440 -18.95 9.29 15.70
C THR A 440 -19.08 9.67 17.17
N LEU A 441 -19.91 8.95 17.94
CA LEU A 441 -20.06 9.19 19.37
C LEU A 441 -18.75 8.97 20.13
N SER A 442 -18.05 7.88 19.83
CA SER A 442 -16.77 7.56 20.44
C SER A 442 -15.70 8.60 20.10
N TYR A 443 -15.59 9.00 18.84
CA TYR A 443 -14.61 9.98 18.38
C TYR A 443 -14.77 11.33 19.08
N ILE A 444 -15.99 11.89 19.06
CA ILE A 444 -16.29 13.18 19.72
C ILE A 444 -16.01 13.11 21.23
N THR A 445 -16.46 12.05 21.90
CA THR A 445 -16.32 11.91 23.36
C THR A 445 -14.89 11.56 23.78
N SER A 446 -14.10 10.95 22.90
CA SER A 446 -12.66 10.79 23.10
C SER A 446 -11.94 12.15 23.12
N LEU A 447 -12.19 13.00 22.10
CA LEU A 447 -11.64 14.35 22.08
C LEU A 447 -12.15 15.21 23.24
N GLN A 448 -13.41 15.04 23.64
CA GLN A 448 -14.00 15.69 24.81
C GLN A 448 -13.24 15.29 26.08
N LYS A 449 -12.91 14.01 26.24
CA LYS A 449 -12.23 13.46 27.43
C LYS A 449 -10.74 13.76 27.47
N TYR A 450 -10.04 13.48 26.38
CA TYR A 450 -8.57 13.45 26.35
C TYR A 450 -7.96 14.67 25.65
N GLY A 451 -8.76 15.44 24.89
CA GLY A 451 -8.30 16.57 24.08
C GLY A 451 -7.72 16.14 22.75
N ASN A 452 -7.05 17.08 22.08
CA ASN A 452 -6.40 16.85 20.79
C ASN A 452 -5.00 16.27 20.93
N GLN A 453 -4.46 15.79 19.83
CA GLN A 453 -3.06 15.35 19.74
C GLN A 453 -2.10 16.50 20.10
N ASP A 454 -1.09 16.20 20.89
CA ASP A 454 0.05 17.08 21.17
C ASP A 454 1.16 16.81 20.14
N PHE A 455 1.19 17.58 19.08
CA PHE A 455 2.14 17.43 17.97
C PHE A 455 3.59 17.81 18.35
N SER A 456 3.83 18.31 19.55
CA SER A 456 5.18 18.57 20.07
C SER A 456 5.86 17.31 20.62
N ILE A 457 5.09 16.21 20.78
CA ILE A 457 5.57 14.96 21.36
C ILE A 457 5.29 13.82 20.41
N THR A 458 6.33 13.10 20.02
CA THR A 458 6.23 11.90 19.17
C THR A 458 6.66 10.67 19.94
N GLY A 459 6.03 9.53 19.61
CA GLY A 459 6.42 8.22 20.16
C GLY A 459 7.45 7.51 19.29
N SER A 460 8.16 6.56 19.87
CA SER A 460 9.13 5.71 19.16
C SER A 460 8.49 4.62 18.30
N GLU A 461 7.18 4.42 18.43
CA GLU A 461 6.44 3.39 17.71
C GLU A 461 5.38 4.05 16.84
N PRO A 462 5.10 3.48 15.63
CA PRO A 462 4.19 4.10 14.67
C PRO A 462 2.75 4.28 15.17
N LEU A 463 2.26 3.34 15.97
CA LEU A 463 0.91 3.39 16.53
C LEU A 463 0.97 3.94 17.97
N SER A 464 1.50 5.17 18.11
CA SER A 464 1.58 5.85 19.39
C SER A 464 1.50 7.37 19.23
N LEU A 465 0.85 8.04 20.17
CA LEU A 465 0.73 9.48 20.22
C LEU A 465 0.40 9.96 21.64
N VAL A 466 0.38 11.28 21.83
CA VAL A 466 -0.03 11.91 23.07
C VAL A 466 -1.24 12.79 22.82
N LEU A 467 -2.29 12.60 23.61
CA LEU A 467 -3.45 13.50 23.66
C LEU A 467 -3.28 14.48 24.79
N SER A 468 -3.70 15.74 24.63
CA SER A 468 -3.54 16.78 25.64
C SER A 468 -4.81 17.59 25.81
N LYS A 469 -5.29 17.66 27.06
CA LYS A 469 -6.41 18.51 27.45
C LYS A 469 -6.04 19.33 28.70
N ASP A 470 -6.12 20.65 28.60
CA ASP A 470 -5.86 21.57 29.72
C ASP A 470 -4.50 21.32 30.40
N GLY A 471 -3.48 20.94 29.60
CA GLY A 471 -2.13 20.62 30.07
C GLY A 471 -1.95 19.20 30.66
N ASN A 472 -3.02 18.42 30.74
CA ASN A 472 -2.94 17.02 31.14
C ASN A 472 -2.66 16.14 29.91
N LYS A 473 -1.60 15.35 30.00
CA LYS A 473 -1.18 14.44 28.90
C LYS A 473 -1.69 13.03 29.12
N THR A 474 -2.25 12.45 28.09
CA THR A 474 -2.62 11.03 27.99
C THR A 474 -1.78 10.40 26.89
N TYR A 475 -0.91 9.47 27.26
CA TYR A 475 -0.09 8.70 26.34
C TYR A 475 -0.90 7.51 25.83
N VAL A 476 -0.92 7.33 24.54
CA VAL A 476 -1.62 6.23 23.87
C VAL A 476 -0.62 5.48 23.01
N ALA A 477 -0.59 4.16 23.13
CA ALA A 477 0.25 3.30 22.30
C ALA A 477 -0.38 1.93 22.12
N GLU A 478 -0.24 1.37 20.93
CA GLU A 478 -0.75 0.05 20.56
C GLU A 478 0.41 -0.93 20.37
N ASN A 479 0.21 -2.17 20.79
CA ASN A 479 1.18 -3.25 20.68
C ASN A 479 0.51 -4.52 20.17
N HIS A 480 0.79 -4.87 18.93
CA HIS A 480 0.27 -6.07 18.24
C HIS A 480 1.30 -7.21 18.21
N THR A 481 2.26 -7.21 19.13
CA THR A 481 3.26 -8.28 19.30
C THR A 481 2.99 -9.12 20.53
N ASP A 482 3.56 -10.33 20.58
CA ASP A 482 3.40 -11.28 21.70
C ASP A 482 4.25 -10.94 22.93
N GLU A 483 5.00 -9.83 22.90
CA GLU A 483 5.86 -9.39 24.00
C GLU A 483 5.48 -8.00 24.49
N VAL A 484 5.82 -7.69 25.76
CA VAL A 484 5.66 -6.32 26.31
C VAL A 484 6.57 -5.37 25.56
N LYS A 485 6.02 -4.27 25.06
CA LYS A 485 6.74 -3.25 24.32
C LYS A 485 6.88 -1.96 25.12
N ARG A 486 8.09 -1.43 25.22
CA ARG A 486 8.32 -0.11 25.79
C ARG A 486 8.32 0.94 24.69
N VAL A 487 7.42 1.90 24.78
CA VAL A 487 7.28 3.02 23.84
C VAL A 487 7.82 4.27 24.51
N TYR A 488 8.85 4.86 23.93
CA TYR A 488 9.46 6.10 24.40
C TYR A 488 8.86 7.30 23.68
N PHE A 489 8.86 8.44 24.37
CA PHE A 489 8.37 9.70 23.81
C PHE A 489 9.44 10.79 23.88
N THR A 490 9.39 11.74 22.95
CA THR A 490 10.38 12.81 22.81
C THR A 490 10.44 13.77 24.00
N ASP A 491 9.46 13.74 24.89
CA ASP A 491 9.50 14.47 26.16
C ASP A 491 10.24 13.72 27.29
N ASN A 492 11.04 12.71 26.91
CA ASN A 492 11.81 11.87 27.86
C ASN A 492 10.93 11.07 28.82
N THR A 493 9.81 10.59 28.33
CA THR A 493 8.93 9.68 29.06
C THR A 493 8.79 8.37 28.33
N TYR A 494 8.21 7.36 28.95
CA TYR A 494 7.84 6.11 28.31
C TYR A 494 6.57 5.51 28.90
N VAL A 495 5.96 4.62 28.14
CA VAL A 495 4.91 3.70 28.59
C VAL A 495 5.31 2.26 28.28
N ASP A 496 4.90 1.33 29.15
CA ASP A 496 5.06 -0.10 28.93
C ASP A 496 3.70 -0.66 28.49
N VAL A 497 3.64 -1.17 27.25
CA VAL A 497 2.43 -1.67 26.61
C VAL A 497 2.44 -3.19 26.65
N PRO A 498 1.49 -3.85 27.32
CA PRO A 498 1.43 -5.32 27.32
C PRO A 498 1.29 -5.91 25.91
N ALA A 499 1.61 -7.20 25.77
CA ALA A 499 1.43 -7.95 24.54
C ALA A 499 -0.02 -7.90 24.05
N ASN A 500 -0.22 -7.78 22.74
CA ASN A 500 -1.54 -7.78 22.08
C ASN A 500 -2.56 -6.86 22.75
N SER A 501 -2.13 -5.65 23.11
CA SER A 501 -2.98 -4.68 23.82
C SER A 501 -2.66 -3.23 23.47
N SER A 502 -3.47 -2.31 23.99
CA SER A 502 -3.20 -0.88 23.95
C SER A 502 -3.00 -0.31 25.34
N TYR A 503 -2.25 0.77 25.45
CA TYR A 503 -2.08 1.56 26.65
C TYR A 503 -2.74 2.93 26.47
N VAL A 504 -3.52 3.33 27.46
CA VAL A 504 -4.14 4.66 27.53
C VAL A 504 -3.99 5.18 28.96
N GLY A 505 -3.20 6.22 29.17
CA GLY A 505 -3.00 6.70 30.53
C GLY A 505 -1.83 7.68 30.68
N PRO A 506 -1.43 7.99 31.94
CA PRO A 506 -0.24 8.77 32.21
C PRO A 506 1.02 7.99 31.83
N LYS A 507 2.15 8.67 31.67
CA LYS A 507 3.45 7.99 31.49
C LYS A 507 3.71 6.92 32.56
N THR A 508 4.32 5.80 32.14
CA THR A 508 4.77 4.77 33.09
C THR A 508 6.02 5.23 33.86
N GLY A 509 6.91 5.94 33.17
CA GLY A 509 8.14 6.45 33.75
C GLY A 509 8.85 7.51 32.92
N ASN A 510 10.04 7.91 33.38
CA ASN A 510 10.91 8.82 32.65
C ASN A 510 12.11 8.06 32.08
N GLY A 511 12.48 8.34 30.85
CA GLY A 511 13.63 7.79 30.17
C GLY A 511 13.63 8.17 28.70
N SER A 512 14.79 8.35 28.11
CA SER A 512 14.99 8.59 26.69
C SER A 512 15.08 7.26 25.94
N ASN A 513 14.68 7.27 24.69
CA ASN A 513 14.81 6.11 23.81
C ASN A 513 16.31 5.79 23.61
N PRO A 514 16.80 4.61 24.02
CA PRO A 514 18.20 4.25 23.87
C PRO A 514 18.63 4.05 22.41
N ASN A 515 17.67 3.95 21.48
CA ASN A 515 17.90 3.77 20.05
C ASN A 515 17.86 5.09 19.27
N VAL A 516 17.55 6.22 19.91
CA VAL A 516 17.58 7.54 19.27
C VAL A 516 18.92 8.20 19.59
N ASP A 517 19.61 8.64 18.58
CA ASP A 517 20.78 9.49 18.74
C ASP A 517 20.33 10.79 19.45
N GLU A 518 20.80 11.02 20.67
CA GLU A 518 20.42 12.19 21.48
C GLU A 518 20.67 13.53 20.76
N SER A 519 21.44 13.51 19.67
CA SER A 519 21.70 14.69 18.84
C SER A 519 20.47 15.25 18.11
N GLU A 520 19.44 14.46 17.86
CA GLU A 520 18.17 14.92 17.24
C GLU A 520 17.25 15.66 18.22
N LEU A 521 17.46 15.47 19.52
CA LEU A 521 16.63 16.07 20.60
C LEU A 521 17.18 17.39 21.14
N LEU A 522 18.31 17.84 20.62
CA LEU A 522 19.02 18.99 21.17
C LEU A 522 18.56 20.29 20.51
N GLY A 523 18.01 21.23 21.29
CA GLY A 523 17.81 22.63 20.92
C GLY A 523 19.10 23.24 20.35
N ASN A 524 19.38 24.54 20.49
CA ASN A 524 20.61 25.17 19.97
C ASN A 524 21.85 24.26 20.14
N THR A 525 22.49 23.92 19.03
CA THR A 525 23.58 22.96 18.99
C THR A 525 24.85 23.60 18.38
N SER A 526 25.99 23.18 18.84
CA SER A 526 27.27 23.35 18.13
C SER A 526 27.51 22.10 17.26
N LYS A 527 28.23 22.25 16.17
CA LYS A 527 28.54 21.14 15.27
C LYS A 527 30.00 20.70 15.37
N VAL A 528 30.20 19.38 15.30
CA VAL A 528 31.52 18.78 15.19
C VAL A 528 31.63 18.02 13.88
N ASN A 529 32.67 18.30 13.10
CA ASN A 529 32.91 17.57 11.84
C ASN A 529 33.58 16.23 12.17
N VAL A 530 33.00 15.13 11.66
CA VAL A 530 33.58 13.79 11.76
C VAL A 530 34.14 13.43 10.41
N GLU A 531 35.46 13.34 10.31
CA GLU A 531 36.15 12.90 9.09
C GLU A 531 36.54 11.43 9.27
N ILE A 532 35.99 10.59 8.38
CA ILE A 532 36.26 9.16 8.31
C ILE A 532 37.14 8.89 7.08
N TYR A 533 38.28 8.27 7.30
CA TYR A 533 39.28 7.98 6.28
C TYR A 533 39.31 6.46 6.03
N LEU A 534 38.77 6.03 4.88
CA LEU A 534 38.74 4.64 4.47
C LEU A 534 39.93 4.34 3.56
N GLU A 535 40.73 3.32 3.85
CA GLU A 535 41.84 2.92 3.01
C GLU A 535 41.34 2.63 1.58
N ASN A 536 41.99 3.25 0.58
CA ASN A 536 41.62 3.03 -0.82
C ASN A 536 41.95 1.58 -1.26
N TYR A 537 41.43 1.19 -2.43
CA TYR A 537 41.55 -0.19 -2.88
C TYR A 537 43.05 -0.61 -3.07
N GLU A 538 43.90 0.28 -3.51
CA GLU A 538 45.33 0.06 -3.73
C GLU A 538 46.13 -0.04 -2.42
N GLY A 539 45.58 0.38 -1.29
CA GLY A 539 46.27 0.42 0.01
C GLY A 539 47.36 1.50 0.11
N THR A 540 47.33 2.50 -0.75
CA THR A 540 48.33 3.57 -0.87
C THR A 540 47.89 4.90 -0.26
N GLY A 541 46.64 5.04 0.14
CA GLY A 541 46.03 6.24 0.67
C GLY A 541 44.66 5.99 1.24
N TYR A 542 43.92 7.07 1.50
CA TYR A 542 42.58 7.03 2.11
C TYR A 542 41.63 7.89 1.30
N GLU A 543 40.38 7.43 1.22
CA GLU A 543 39.26 8.18 0.74
C GLU A 543 38.52 8.78 1.95
N LYS A 544 38.25 10.07 1.90
CA LYS A 544 37.62 10.79 3.00
C LYS A 544 36.11 10.83 2.83
N GLN A 545 35.41 10.49 3.87
CA GLN A 545 33.99 10.75 4.09
C GLN A 545 33.82 11.75 5.22
N GLU A 546 32.80 12.59 5.16
CA GLU A 546 32.53 13.60 6.18
C GLU A 546 31.07 13.53 6.60
N LYS A 547 30.84 13.65 7.90
CA LYS A 547 29.52 13.90 8.47
C LYS A 547 29.64 14.93 9.60
N GLN A 548 28.54 15.60 9.93
CA GLN A 548 28.48 16.51 11.05
C GLN A 548 27.62 15.90 12.15
N VAL A 549 28.10 16.01 13.37
CA VAL A 549 27.37 15.62 14.58
C VAL A 549 27.02 16.87 15.35
N SER A 550 25.78 17.00 15.76
CA SER A 550 25.30 18.08 16.61
C SER A 550 25.53 17.73 18.07
N VAL A 551 26.08 18.67 18.83
CA VAL A 551 26.29 18.52 20.27
C VAL A 551 25.59 19.67 20.98
N LYS A 552 25.08 19.42 22.20
CA LYS A 552 24.35 20.39 22.99
C LYS A 552 25.15 21.65 23.21
N GLU A 553 24.52 22.83 23.16
CA GLU A 553 25.13 24.10 23.46
C GLU A 553 25.75 24.07 24.89
N GLY A 554 27.00 24.51 24.98
CA GLY A 554 27.77 24.46 26.26
C GLY A 554 28.59 23.17 26.44
N THR A 555 28.52 22.18 25.51
CA THR A 555 29.43 21.04 25.49
C THR A 555 30.86 21.51 25.21
N THR A 556 31.80 21.20 26.10
CA THR A 556 33.20 21.66 26.01
C THR A 556 34.10 20.72 25.21
N SER A 557 33.76 19.43 25.12
CA SER A 557 34.53 18.43 24.37
C SER A 557 33.61 17.35 23.79
N TYR A 558 34.01 16.80 22.64
CA TYR A 558 33.33 15.70 21.96
C TYR A 558 34.32 14.57 21.71
N THR A 559 33.92 13.35 21.97
CA THR A 559 34.69 12.14 21.68
C THR A 559 33.90 11.27 20.70
N TYR A 560 34.50 10.92 19.58
CA TYR A 560 33.91 10.03 18.56
C TYR A 560 34.26 8.59 18.89
N GLU A 561 33.26 7.75 18.96
CA GLU A 561 33.42 6.30 19.05
C GLU A 561 33.44 5.73 17.62
N PRO A 562 34.57 5.06 17.19
CA PRO A 562 34.65 4.51 15.85
C PRO A 562 33.56 3.49 15.56
N GLU A 563 32.75 3.76 14.55
CA GLU A 563 31.63 2.93 14.13
C GLU A 563 32.07 1.68 13.34
N ASN A 564 31.25 0.64 13.30
CA ASN A 564 31.47 -0.52 12.45
C ASN A 564 31.13 -0.16 10.99
N ILE A 565 32.12 -0.24 10.11
CA ILE A 565 31.96 0.01 8.67
C ILE A 565 32.17 -1.29 7.93
N THR A 566 31.17 -1.75 7.18
CA THR A 566 31.24 -3.00 6.41
C THR A 566 32.48 -3.00 5.50
N GLY A 567 33.25 -4.05 5.58
CA GLY A 567 34.47 -4.20 4.77
C GLY A 567 35.68 -3.43 5.29
N PHE A 568 35.58 -2.75 6.43
CA PHE A 568 36.67 -1.99 7.02
C PHE A 568 36.83 -2.26 8.52
N THR A 569 38.04 -2.13 9.00
CA THR A 569 38.36 -2.25 10.45
C THR A 569 39.01 -0.97 10.91
N TYR A 570 38.54 -0.40 12.01
CA TYR A 570 39.16 0.78 12.62
C TYR A 570 40.64 0.52 12.93
N ASP A 571 41.53 1.40 12.41
CA ASP A 571 42.98 1.33 12.65
C ASP A 571 43.39 2.14 13.88
N ASN A 572 43.25 1.53 15.08
CA ASN A 572 43.55 2.22 16.33
C ASN A 572 45.04 2.60 16.46
N GLY A 573 45.92 2.01 15.67
CA GLY A 573 47.37 2.31 15.61
C GLY A 573 47.73 3.50 14.72
N ASN A 574 46.79 4.05 13.98
CA ASN A 574 47.07 5.17 13.08
C ASN A 574 47.30 6.47 13.85
N SER A 575 48.52 7.03 13.69
CA SER A 575 48.91 8.26 14.41
C SER A 575 48.13 9.51 14.01
N ASN A 576 47.33 9.46 12.93
CA ASN A 576 46.51 10.57 12.47
C ASN A 576 45.11 10.55 13.05
N ASN A 577 44.74 9.53 13.85
CA ASN A 577 43.49 9.51 14.57
C ASN A 577 43.36 10.67 15.55
N ILE A 578 42.23 11.37 15.53
CA ILE A 578 41.86 12.42 16.47
C ILE A 578 40.43 12.12 16.90
N LEU A 579 40.29 11.32 17.95
CA LEU A 579 38.96 10.90 18.40
C LEU A 579 38.29 11.89 19.34
N THR A 580 39.06 12.77 19.96
CA THR A 580 38.52 13.76 20.89
C THR A 580 38.91 15.16 20.46
N THR A 581 37.98 16.10 20.49
CA THR A 581 38.20 17.51 20.15
C THR A 581 37.49 18.44 21.13
N VAL A 582 37.96 19.68 21.23
CA VAL A 582 37.26 20.74 21.97
C VAL A 582 36.16 21.29 21.04
N VAL A 583 34.94 21.34 21.55
CA VAL A 583 33.80 21.90 20.84
C VAL A 583 33.95 23.42 20.73
N LYS A 584 33.68 23.96 19.57
CA LYS A 584 33.83 25.39 19.28
C LYS A 584 32.50 25.95 18.77
N GLU A 585 32.17 27.15 19.20
CA GLU A 585 30.96 27.87 18.77
C GLU A 585 30.96 28.17 17.25
N ASP A 586 32.12 28.24 16.61
CA ASP A 586 32.28 28.46 15.16
C ASP A 586 32.06 27.21 14.28
N ASN A 587 31.69 26.09 14.88
CA ASN A 587 31.48 24.79 14.25
C ASN A 587 32.72 24.23 13.49
N THR A 588 33.94 24.64 13.85
CA THR A 588 35.18 24.18 13.22
C THR A 588 35.84 22.99 13.92
N ALA A 589 35.26 22.50 15.00
CA ALA A 589 35.76 21.33 15.71
C ALA A 589 35.72 20.09 14.81
N THR A 590 36.82 19.30 14.80
CA THR A 590 36.93 18.14 13.92
C THR A 590 37.54 16.96 14.67
N VAL A 591 36.99 15.78 14.47
CA VAL A 591 37.55 14.46 14.83
C VAL A 591 37.89 13.67 13.57
N LYS A 592 38.86 12.74 13.66
CA LYS A 592 39.33 11.94 12.54
C LYS A 592 39.48 10.49 12.94
N ALA A 593 38.94 9.58 12.14
CA ALA A 593 39.09 8.16 12.35
C ALA A 593 39.54 7.47 11.03
N TYR A 594 40.58 6.64 11.14
CA TYR A 594 41.15 5.92 10.01
C TYR A 594 40.83 4.45 10.07
N TYR A 595 40.49 3.88 8.93
CA TYR A 595 40.07 2.49 8.79
C TYR A 595 40.87 1.78 7.71
N LYS A 596 41.28 0.54 8.00
CA LYS A 596 41.88 -0.36 7.03
C LYS A 596 40.86 -1.17 6.28
N ARG A 597 41.07 -1.36 5.00
CA ARG A 597 40.23 -2.19 4.15
C ARG A 597 40.50 -3.67 4.43
N ASN A 598 39.46 -4.44 4.73
CA ASN A 598 39.57 -5.85 5.07
C ASN A 598 39.92 -6.73 3.87
N SER A 599 40.61 -7.82 4.17
CA SER A 599 40.87 -8.91 3.23
C SER A 599 40.21 -10.18 3.77
N TYR A 600 39.70 -10.98 2.87
CA TYR A 600 38.95 -12.20 3.15
C TYR A 600 39.57 -13.38 2.41
N THR A 601 39.36 -14.59 2.94
CA THR A 601 39.85 -15.85 2.35
C THR A 601 38.77 -16.54 1.53
N ILE A 602 39.17 -17.28 0.50
CA ILE A 602 38.32 -18.19 -0.25
C ILE A 602 38.87 -19.60 -0.11
N GLN A 603 38.10 -20.51 0.42
CA GLN A 603 38.38 -21.93 0.45
C GLN A 603 37.52 -22.65 -0.60
N TYR A 604 38.07 -23.58 -1.33
CA TYR A 604 37.38 -24.35 -2.37
C TYR A 604 37.25 -25.80 -1.99
N GLU A 605 36.03 -26.30 -1.86
CA GLU A 605 35.69 -27.69 -1.69
C GLU A 605 35.34 -28.30 -3.05
N LEU A 606 36.34 -29.02 -3.62
CA LEU A 606 36.34 -29.37 -5.04
C LEU A 606 35.71 -30.72 -5.36
N ASN A 607 35.32 -31.53 -4.35
CA ASN A 607 34.72 -32.85 -4.55
C ASN A 607 35.50 -33.71 -5.57
N ASP A 608 36.76 -33.95 -5.33
CA ASP A 608 37.72 -34.66 -6.21
C ASP A 608 37.97 -33.99 -7.57
N GLY A 609 37.58 -32.76 -7.75
CA GLY A 609 37.89 -31.94 -8.92
C GLY A 609 39.21 -31.18 -8.77
N THR A 610 39.58 -30.50 -9.84
CA THR A 610 40.76 -29.64 -9.91
C THR A 610 40.30 -28.19 -10.10
N ASN A 611 40.74 -27.27 -9.21
CA ASN A 611 40.37 -25.87 -9.32
C ASN A 611 40.96 -25.24 -10.59
N ASN A 612 40.34 -24.15 -11.02
CA ASN A 612 40.91 -23.30 -12.06
C ASN A 612 41.97 -22.38 -11.44
N ASP A 613 43.15 -22.35 -12.06
CA ASP A 613 44.30 -21.55 -11.57
C ASP A 613 44.00 -20.03 -11.50
N ALA A 614 42.99 -19.57 -12.22
CA ALA A 614 42.56 -18.18 -12.21
C ALA A 614 41.66 -17.83 -11.00
N ASN A 615 41.20 -18.80 -10.25
CA ASN A 615 40.42 -18.56 -9.05
C ASN A 615 41.34 -18.18 -7.87
N PRO A 616 41.16 -17.00 -7.25
CA PRO A 616 42.04 -16.56 -6.16
C PRO A 616 41.68 -17.23 -4.83
N ASN A 617 42.67 -17.37 -3.94
CA ASN A 617 42.45 -17.91 -2.58
C ASN A 617 42.01 -16.83 -1.56
N GLY A 618 41.76 -15.61 -2.01
CA GLY A 618 41.33 -14.52 -1.17
C GLY A 618 41.09 -13.25 -1.96
N TYR A 619 40.47 -12.28 -1.33
CA TYR A 619 40.10 -11.03 -1.95
C TYR A 619 40.11 -9.87 -0.92
N ARG A 620 40.17 -8.65 -1.42
CA ARG A 620 39.95 -7.44 -0.60
C ARG A 620 38.51 -6.96 -0.78
N PHE A 621 37.93 -6.40 0.25
CA PHE A 621 36.63 -5.75 0.14
C PHE A 621 36.60 -4.73 -1.03
N GLY A 622 35.55 -4.73 -1.80
CA GLY A 622 35.46 -3.93 -3.03
C GLY A 622 35.96 -4.66 -4.28
N SER A 623 36.34 -5.93 -4.19
CA SER A 623 36.70 -6.76 -5.36
C SER A 623 35.47 -7.28 -6.07
N SER A 624 35.48 -7.26 -7.41
CA SER A 624 34.51 -7.99 -8.24
C SER A 624 35.26 -9.13 -8.94
N ILE A 625 34.93 -10.40 -8.60
CA ILE A 625 35.65 -11.58 -9.08
C ILE A 625 34.66 -12.57 -9.66
N LYS A 626 34.77 -12.81 -10.96
CA LYS A 626 34.04 -13.88 -11.62
C LYS A 626 34.70 -15.22 -11.33
N LEU A 627 33.94 -16.19 -10.84
CA LEU A 627 34.43 -17.52 -10.53
C LEU A 627 34.57 -18.35 -11.82
N ASN A 628 35.72 -18.96 -12.01
CA ASN A 628 35.98 -19.84 -13.13
C ASN A 628 35.63 -21.31 -12.77
N ASN A 629 35.21 -22.06 -13.78
CA ASN A 629 34.78 -23.43 -13.60
C ASN A 629 35.99 -24.32 -13.25
N PRO A 630 35.89 -25.19 -12.23
CA PRO A 630 36.82 -26.26 -11.97
C PRO A 630 36.56 -27.43 -12.94
N THR A 631 37.43 -28.39 -12.99
CA THR A 631 37.28 -29.59 -13.83
C THR A 631 37.31 -30.86 -13.00
N ARG A 632 36.55 -31.88 -13.47
CA ARG A 632 36.58 -33.25 -12.93
C ARG A 632 36.32 -34.20 -14.10
N GLU A 633 37.21 -35.16 -14.32
CA GLU A 633 37.12 -36.09 -15.45
C GLU A 633 35.83 -36.93 -15.36
N GLY A 634 35.05 -36.96 -16.45
CA GLY A 634 33.79 -37.68 -16.55
C GLY A 634 32.59 -36.98 -15.84
N TYR A 635 32.76 -35.74 -15.41
CA TYR A 635 31.72 -34.99 -14.71
C TYR A 635 31.50 -33.60 -15.32
N LYS A 636 30.27 -33.22 -15.42
CA LYS A 636 29.84 -31.86 -15.82
C LYS A 636 29.75 -30.95 -14.58
N PHE A 637 30.42 -29.82 -14.61
CA PHE A 637 30.29 -28.81 -13.55
C PHE A 637 28.95 -28.12 -13.63
N LEU A 638 28.22 -28.05 -12.50
CA LEU A 638 26.88 -27.43 -12.40
C LEU A 638 26.90 -26.06 -11.76
N GLY A 639 27.92 -25.70 -11.00
CA GLY A 639 28.02 -24.40 -10.37
C GLY A 639 28.78 -24.41 -9.05
N TRP A 640 29.16 -23.21 -8.62
CA TRP A 640 29.68 -22.95 -7.28
C TRP A 640 28.56 -22.62 -6.33
N TYR A 641 28.67 -23.12 -5.07
CA TYR A 641 27.70 -22.91 -4.02
C TYR A 641 28.37 -22.46 -2.72
N THR A 642 27.68 -21.67 -1.90
CA THR A 642 28.18 -21.20 -0.60
C THR A 642 27.83 -22.16 0.54
N ASP A 643 27.15 -23.27 0.26
CA ASP A 643 26.74 -24.30 1.24
C ASP A 643 26.96 -25.72 0.70
N ASP A 644 27.17 -26.66 1.62
CA ASP A 644 27.41 -28.07 1.33
C ASP A 644 26.21 -28.88 0.83
N LYS A 645 25.00 -28.26 0.92
CA LYS A 645 23.73 -28.81 0.40
C LYS A 645 23.41 -28.33 -1.01
N TYR A 646 24.24 -27.47 -1.56
CA TYR A 646 24.09 -26.90 -2.90
C TYR A 646 22.76 -26.15 -3.10
N GLN A 647 22.36 -25.34 -2.10
CA GLN A 647 21.14 -24.55 -2.16
C GLN A 647 21.40 -23.13 -2.65
N ASN A 648 22.54 -22.51 -2.29
CA ASN A 648 22.87 -21.13 -2.57
C ASN A 648 23.97 -21.03 -3.63
N GLN A 649 23.58 -20.92 -4.90
CA GLN A 649 24.52 -20.82 -6.02
C GLN A 649 25.15 -19.43 -6.10
N ILE A 650 26.47 -19.38 -6.42
CA ILE A 650 27.22 -18.17 -6.64
C ILE A 650 28.02 -18.24 -7.95
N THR A 651 28.04 -17.16 -8.72
CA THR A 651 28.81 -17.07 -9.97
C THR A 651 29.94 -16.07 -9.91
N GLU A 652 29.85 -15.12 -8.98
CA GLU A 652 30.82 -14.05 -8.79
C GLU A 652 30.85 -13.57 -7.33
N ILE A 653 31.97 -13.07 -6.90
CA ILE A 653 32.12 -12.33 -5.65
C ILE A 653 31.93 -10.86 -6.00
N THR A 654 30.97 -10.20 -5.36
CA THR A 654 30.66 -8.79 -5.63
C THR A 654 31.53 -7.87 -4.76
N ASP A 655 31.58 -6.61 -5.13
CA ASP A 655 32.29 -5.54 -4.39
C ASP A 655 31.74 -5.28 -2.99
N SER A 656 30.53 -5.73 -2.72
CA SER A 656 29.86 -5.65 -1.41
C SER A 656 30.08 -6.87 -0.52
N THR A 657 30.70 -7.94 -1.03
CA THR A 657 30.95 -9.17 -0.25
C THR A 657 32.00 -8.90 0.83
N ALA A 658 31.67 -9.18 2.10
CA ALA A 658 32.47 -8.80 3.26
C ALA A 658 32.67 -9.94 4.27
N GLU A 659 32.99 -11.16 3.79
CA GLU A 659 33.16 -12.37 4.63
C GLU A 659 34.17 -13.35 4.04
N ASN A 660 34.63 -14.31 4.86
CA ASN A 660 35.38 -15.43 4.37
C ASN A 660 34.45 -16.44 3.71
N LEU A 661 34.81 -16.91 2.52
CA LEU A 661 33.97 -17.82 1.73
C LEU A 661 34.49 -19.23 1.75
N VAL A 662 33.58 -20.20 1.81
CA VAL A 662 33.81 -21.59 1.44
C VAL A 662 32.93 -21.91 0.25
N LEU A 663 33.55 -22.26 -0.88
CA LEU A 663 32.87 -22.50 -2.15
C LEU A 663 32.89 -23.97 -2.51
N TYR A 664 31.72 -24.57 -2.66
CA TYR A 664 31.51 -25.99 -2.95
C TYR A 664 31.25 -26.17 -4.44
N ALA A 665 32.09 -26.96 -5.12
CA ALA A 665 31.88 -27.30 -6.52
C ALA A 665 30.87 -28.44 -6.65
N LYS A 666 29.78 -28.20 -7.35
CA LYS A 666 28.76 -29.23 -7.67
C LYS A 666 29.07 -29.83 -9.03
N PHE A 667 29.16 -31.17 -9.06
CA PHE A 667 29.41 -31.92 -10.28
C PHE A 667 28.28 -32.92 -10.50
N LEU A 668 27.97 -33.19 -11.75
CA LEU A 668 27.04 -34.22 -12.19
C LEU A 668 27.79 -35.25 -13.05
N ASP A 669 27.65 -36.54 -12.75
CA ASP A 669 28.23 -37.63 -13.52
C ASP A 669 27.62 -37.63 -14.94
N GLU A 670 28.45 -37.45 -15.98
CA GLU A 670 28.00 -37.36 -17.37
C GLU A 670 27.31 -38.63 -17.85
N SER A 671 27.60 -39.80 -17.25
CA SER A 671 26.93 -41.07 -17.54
C SER A 671 25.44 -41.05 -17.15
N THR A 672 25.05 -40.16 -16.28
CA THR A 672 23.63 -39.99 -15.84
C THR A 672 22.85 -39.04 -16.72
N ILE A 673 23.47 -38.41 -17.70
CA ILE A 673 22.83 -37.46 -18.60
C ILE A 673 22.45 -38.15 -19.91
N SER A 674 21.28 -37.84 -20.42
CA SER A 674 20.84 -38.21 -21.76
C SER A 674 20.15 -37.02 -22.43
N GLN A 675 20.07 -37.07 -23.75
CA GLN A 675 19.30 -36.04 -24.51
C GLN A 675 17.88 -36.51 -24.72
N TYR A 676 16.98 -35.58 -24.80
CA TYR A 676 15.62 -35.75 -25.34
C TYR A 676 15.35 -34.70 -26.40
N THR A 677 14.39 -35.00 -27.26
CA THR A 677 14.01 -34.12 -28.37
C THR A 677 12.61 -33.56 -28.14
N VAL A 678 12.40 -32.29 -28.44
CA VAL A 678 11.10 -31.67 -28.52
C VAL A 678 10.83 -31.30 -29.98
N GLU A 679 9.72 -31.81 -30.53
CA GLU A 679 9.31 -31.60 -31.92
C GLU A 679 7.98 -30.88 -31.95
N TYR A 680 7.88 -29.83 -32.74
CA TYR A 680 6.68 -29.02 -32.93
C TYR A 680 6.09 -29.26 -34.32
N TYR A 681 4.78 -29.47 -34.39
CA TYR A 681 4.08 -29.83 -35.63
C TYR A 681 2.90 -28.89 -35.83
N LYS A 682 2.75 -28.34 -37.04
CA LYS A 682 1.58 -27.55 -37.44
C LYS A 682 0.69 -28.32 -38.38
N GLN A 683 -0.63 -28.27 -38.16
CA GLN A 683 -1.62 -28.86 -39.03
C GLN A 683 -1.56 -28.23 -40.42
N LYS A 684 -1.67 -29.05 -41.44
CA LYS A 684 -1.73 -28.60 -42.83
C LYS A 684 -3.07 -27.90 -43.13
N GLU A 685 -3.04 -26.95 -44.07
CA GLU A 685 -4.27 -26.22 -44.46
C GLU A 685 -5.39 -27.14 -44.95
N ASP A 686 -5.08 -28.29 -45.53
CA ASP A 686 -6.05 -29.30 -46.00
C ASP A 686 -6.46 -30.29 -44.91
N GLU A 687 -6.05 -30.09 -43.69
CA GLU A 687 -6.26 -30.94 -42.51
C GLU A 687 -5.79 -32.41 -42.70
N SER A 688 -4.98 -32.71 -43.71
CA SER A 688 -4.55 -34.09 -44.06
C SER A 688 -3.46 -34.63 -43.14
N GLY A 689 -2.94 -33.83 -42.22
CA GLY A 689 -1.87 -34.19 -41.29
C GLY A 689 -1.11 -32.96 -40.76
N TYR A 690 0.09 -33.17 -40.23
CA TYR A 690 0.92 -32.15 -39.66
C TYR A 690 2.28 -32.08 -40.33
N ASP A 691 2.83 -30.90 -40.45
CA ASP A 691 4.22 -30.65 -40.88
C ASP A 691 5.10 -30.32 -39.69
N LEU A 692 6.29 -30.90 -39.63
CA LEU A 692 7.29 -30.59 -38.61
C LEU A 692 7.84 -29.18 -38.82
N VAL A 693 7.85 -28.39 -37.76
CA VAL A 693 8.52 -27.08 -37.69
C VAL A 693 9.99 -27.35 -37.35
N THR A 694 10.80 -27.52 -38.37
CA THR A 694 12.19 -28.00 -38.20
C THR A 694 13.05 -27.01 -37.44
N GLU A 695 12.83 -25.71 -37.62
CA GLU A 695 13.55 -24.61 -36.96
C GLU A 695 13.30 -24.56 -35.45
N ASP A 696 12.18 -25.08 -35.00
CA ASP A 696 11.80 -25.11 -33.60
C ASP A 696 12.15 -26.43 -32.89
N THR A 697 12.63 -27.43 -33.62
CA THR A 697 13.04 -28.72 -33.05
C THR A 697 14.22 -28.51 -32.09
N GLU A 698 14.08 -28.92 -30.83
CA GLU A 698 15.07 -28.73 -29.77
C GLU A 698 15.63 -30.08 -29.29
N ARG A 699 16.93 -30.11 -28.97
CA ARG A 699 17.58 -31.21 -28.27
C ARG A 699 18.10 -30.73 -26.94
N ILE A 700 17.58 -31.29 -25.88
CA ILE A 700 17.81 -30.82 -24.52
C ILE A 700 18.44 -31.94 -23.70
N GLU A 701 19.47 -31.61 -22.90
CA GLU A 701 20.10 -32.53 -21.96
C GLU A 701 19.33 -32.55 -20.63
N ALA A 702 19.09 -33.74 -20.11
CA ALA A 702 18.50 -33.91 -18.78
C ALA A 702 18.97 -35.23 -18.12
N ILE A 703 18.75 -35.36 -16.86
CA ILE A 703 19.13 -36.56 -16.06
C ILE A 703 18.18 -37.68 -16.40
N ILE A 704 18.77 -38.89 -16.65
CA ILE A 704 18.01 -40.09 -16.90
C ILE A 704 17.11 -40.39 -15.70
N GLY A 705 15.83 -40.64 -15.97
CA GLY A 705 14.83 -40.93 -14.95
C GLY A 705 14.07 -39.70 -14.45
N THR A 706 14.42 -38.46 -14.87
CA THR A 706 13.62 -37.27 -14.54
C THR A 706 12.45 -37.11 -15.50
N GLU A 707 11.32 -36.65 -14.99
CA GLU A 707 10.21 -36.19 -15.82
C GLU A 707 10.52 -34.79 -16.35
N VAL A 708 10.37 -34.61 -17.64
CA VAL A 708 10.57 -33.33 -18.34
C VAL A 708 9.29 -32.94 -19.08
N SER A 709 9.09 -31.64 -19.24
CA SER A 709 8.00 -31.08 -20.02
C SER A 709 8.54 -30.21 -21.16
N ALA A 710 7.84 -30.22 -22.29
CA ALA A 710 8.11 -29.33 -23.41
C ALA A 710 7.50 -27.94 -23.14
N GLU A 711 8.21 -26.91 -23.54
CA GLU A 711 7.69 -25.53 -23.53
C GLU A 711 6.72 -25.37 -24.72
N GLU A 712 5.56 -24.79 -24.46
CA GLU A 712 4.58 -24.47 -25.50
C GLU A 712 5.03 -23.22 -26.26
N LYS A 713 4.90 -23.26 -27.60
CA LYS A 713 5.19 -22.11 -28.47
C LYS A 713 3.89 -21.53 -29.04
N GLU A 714 3.87 -20.25 -29.23
CA GLU A 714 2.75 -19.58 -29.89
C GLU A 714 2.98 -19.54 -31.42
N TYR A 715 1.95 -19.95 -32.16
CA TYR A 715 1.95 -19.85 -33.61
C TYR A 715 0.68 -19.15 -34.08
N ASP A 716 0.85 -18.07 -34.84
CA ASP A 716 -0.29 -17.30 -35.35
C ASP A 716 -1.21 -18.18 -36.20
N GLY A 717 -2.49 -18.15 -35.84
CA GLY A 717 -3.53 -18.98 -36.50
C GLY A 717 -3.61 -20.43 -36.06
N TYR A 718 -2.88 -20.83 -34.98
CA TYR A 718 -2.87 -22.20 -34.45
C TYR A 718 -3.13 -22.24 -32.95
N ILE A 719 -3.63 -23.41 -32.50
CA ILE A 719 -3.81 -23.71 -31.06
C ILE A 719 -3.18 -25.05 -30.76
N LEU A 720 -2.69 -25.24 -29.55
CA LEU A 720 -2.11 -26.54 -29.10
C LEU A 720 -3.20 -27.61 -29.12
N SER A 721 -2.89 -28.73 -29.78
CA SER A 721 -3.78 -29.88 -29.91
C SER A 721 -3.75 -30.76 -28.67
N GLU A 722 -4.90 -31.31 -28.28
CA GLU A 722 -5.01 -32.29 -27.18
C GLU A 722 -4.23 -33.59 -27.44
N ASN A 723 -3.84 -33.84 -28.71
CA ASN A 723 -3.02 -34.99 -29.07
C ASN A 723 -1.53 -34.81 -28.78
N SER A 724 -1.11 -33.66 -28.24
CA SER A 724 0.27 -33.35 -27.92
C SER A 724 0.78 -34.20 -26.74
N VAL A 725 2.01 -34.69 -26.88
CA VAL A 725 2.75 -35.31 -25.77
C VAL A 725 3.71 -34.31 -25.21
N THR A 726 3.27 -33.57 -24.19
CA THR A 726 4.02 -32.45 -23.59
C THR A 726 4.95 -32.86 -22.47
N LYS A 727 4.84 -34.07 -21.93
CA LYS A 727 5.65 -34.58 -20.82
C LYS A 727 6.15 -35.99 -21.05
N GLY A 728 7.30 -36.33 -20.46
CA GLY A 728 7.85 -37.70 -20.50
C GLY A 728 9.04 -37.87 -19.59
N THR A 729 9.42 -39.14 -19.32
CA THR A 729 10.59 -39.46 -18.50
C THR A 729 11.81 -39.64 -19.39
N VAL A 730 12.91 -38.97 -19.08
CA VAL A 730 14.18 -39.09 -19.82
C VAL A 730 14.76 -40.48 -19.69
N ILE A 731 15.04 -41.13 -20.82
CA ILE A 731 15.64 -42.48 -20.89
C ILE A 731 17.02 -42.42 -21.53
N ALA A 732 17.81 -43.42 -21.27
CA ALA A 732 19.13 -43.57 -21.88
C ALA A 732 19.06 -43.54 -23.43
N GLU A 733 20.18 -43.23 -24.07
CA GLU A 733 20.34 -43.24 -25.53
C GLU A 733 19.54 -42.18 -26.31
N GLY A 734 19.02 -41.14 -25.64
CA GLY A 734 18.34 -40.01 -26.31
C GLY A 734 17.03 -40.37 -27.03
N LYS A 735 16.32 -41.37 -26.55
CA LYS A 735 15.13 -41.91 -27.22
C LYS A 735 13.81 -41.26 -26.87
N LEU A 736 13.78 -40.35 -25.86
CA LEU A 736 12.56 -39.59 -25.54
C LEU A 736 12.36 -38.49 -26.56
N VAL A 737 11.16 -38.47 -27.15
CA VAL A 737 10.69 -37.38 -28.04
C VAL A 737 9.33 -36.91 -27.54
N LEU A 738 9.26 -35.65 -27.16
CA LEU A 738 8.02 -34.96 -26.87
C LEU A 738 7.52 -34.30 -28.14
N ARG A 739 6.23 -34.42 -28.43
CA ARG A 739 5.63 -33.93 -29.68
C ARG A 739 4.46 -33.04 -29.37
N LEU A 740 4.58 -31.80 -29.76
CA LEU A 740 3.51 -30.82 -29.67
C LEU A 740 2.89 -30.60 -31.05
N TYR A 741 1.60 -30.84 -31.14
CA TYR A 741 0.83 -30.65 -32.36
C TYR A 741 -0.01 -29.38 -32.21
N TYR A 742 -0.10 -28.59 -33.26
CA TYR A 742 -0.85 -27.35 -33.31
C TYR A 742 -1.88 -27.42 -34.40
N ASP A 743 -3.15 -27.38 -34.01
CA ASP A 743 -4.29 -27.41 -34.91
C ASP A 743 -4.60 -26.01 -35.45
N ILE A 744 -5.09 -25.89 -36.67
CA ILE A 744 -5.52 -24.63 -37.25
C ILE A 744 -6.66 -24.06 -36.42
N LYS A 745 -6.50 -22.82 -35.96
CA LYS A 745 -7.52 -22.09 -35.20
C LYS A 745 -8.71 -21.82 -36.15
N LYS A 746 -9.81 -22.54 -35.96
CA LYS A 746 -11.01 -22.34 -36.78
C LYS A 746 -11.62 -20.98 -36.50
N SER A 747 -11.91 -20.24 -37.54
CA SER A 747 -12.39 -18.86 -37.47
C SER A 747 -13.65 -18.70 -36.61
N PRO A 748 -13.76 -17.64 -35.82
CA PRO A 748 -14.90 -17.38 -34.93
C PRO A 748 -16.27 -17.28 -35.63
N GLU A 749 -16.32 -16.98 -36.92
CA GLU A 749 -17.55 -16.82 -37.65
C GLU A 749 -18.48 -18.07 -37.62
N SER A 750 -17.94 -19.26 -37.49
CA SER A 750 -18.75 -20.48 -37.34
C SER A 750 -19.33 -20.69 -35.94
N ARG A 751 -18.77 -20.02 -34.90
CA ARG A 751 -19.24 -20.09 -33.52
C ARG A 751 -20.31 -19.05 -33.20
N ILE A 752 -20.23 -17.85 -33.80
CA ILE A 752 -21.23 -16.78 -33.62
C ILE A 752 -22.60 -17.18 -34.16
N GLN A 753 -22.68 -17.98 -35.23
CA GLN A 753 -23.95 -18.45 -35.81
C GLN A 753 -24.73 -19.46 -34.94
N ARG A 754 -24.13 -19.94 -33.83
CA ARG A 754 -24.78 -20.97 -33.00
C ARG A 754 -25.22 -20.51 -31.61
N GLY A 755 -24.87 -19.30 -31.16
CA GLY A 755 -24.92 -18.99 -29.74
C GLY A 755 -25.75 -17.80 -29.28
N ALA A 756 -25.90 -16.75 -30.07
CA ALA A 756 -26.62 -15.57 -29.60
C ALA A 756 -27.31 -14.79 -30.72
N TYR A 757 -28.47 -14.22 -30.43
CA TYR A 757 -29.11 -13.23 -31.30
C TYR A 757 -29.68 -12.09 -30.46
N VAL A 758 -29.77 -10.92 -31.06
CA VAL A 758 -30.43 -9.76 -30.44
C VAL A 758 -31.87 -9.75 -30.92
N ASP A 759 -32.83 -9.77 -30.02
CA ASP A 759 -34.26 -9.73 -30.39
C ASP A 759 -34.70 -8.32 -30.82
N GLU A 760 -35.93 -8.21 -31.25
CA GLU A 760 -36.54 -6.96 -31.74
C GLU A 760 -36.58 -5.83 -30.69
N ASN A 761 -36.34 -6.14 -29.41
CA ASN A 761 -36.27 -5.18 -28.30
C ASN A 761 -34.82 -4.82 -27.91
N GLY A 762 -33.82 -5.29 -28.67
CA GLY A 762 -32.41 -5.02 -28.38
C GLY A 762 -31.81 -5.87 -27.28
N LYS A 763 -32.50 -6.95 -26.84
CA LYS A 763 -32.04 -7.86 -25.80
C LYS A 763 -31.22 -8.99 -26.37
N LEU A 764 -30.06 -9.24 -25.86
CA LEU A 764 -29.21 -10.36 -26.22
C LEU A 764 -29.77 -11.67 -25.67
N ASN A 765 -30.02 -12.64 -26.53
CA ASN A 765 -30.54 -13.97 -26.20
C ASN A 765 -29.55 -15.04 -26.69
N PHE A 766 -29.26 -16.04 -25.84
CA PHE A 766 -28.37 -17.14 -26.14
C PHE A 766 -29.16 -18.39 -26.54
N ILE A 767 -28.72 -19.08 -27.63
CA ILE A 767 -29.38 -20.29 -28.16
C ILE A 767 -28.67 -21.56 -27.63
N ALA A 768 -27.64 -21.49 -26.82
CA ALA A 768 -26.93 -22.67 -26.36
C ALA A 768 -27.76 -23.44 -25.32
N LYS A 769 -28.09 -24.66 -25.64
CA LYS A 769 -28.55 -25.66 -24.68
C LYS A 769 -27.38 -26.60 -24.37
N ASP A 770 -27.06 -26.75 -23.09
CA ASP A 770 -26.25 -27.82 -22.52
C ASP A 770 -24.80 -27.93 -23.01
N ASP A 771 -24.15 -26.78 -23.33
CA ASP A 771 -22.80 -26.81 -23.86
C ASP A 771 -21.82 -26.08 -22.89
N VAL A 772 -20.81 -26.79 -22.40
CA VAL A 772 -19.72 -26.29 -21.56
C VAL A 772 -19.00 -25.12 -22.26
N ASN A 773 -18.99 -25.10 -23.61
CA ASN A 773 -18.40 -24.03 -24.40
C ASN A 773 -19.13 -22.68 -24.26
N SER A 774 -20.41 -22.67 -23.85
CA SER A 774 -21.16 -21.42 -23.62
C SER A 774 -20.63 -20.63 -22.45
N ALA A 775 -20.11 -21.26 -21.41
CA ALA A 775 -19.50 -20.63 -20.26
C ALA A 775 -18.15 -19.98 -20.64
N ILE A 776 -17.41 -20.61 -21.55
CA ILE A 776 -16.13 -20.08 -22.04
C ILE A 776 -16.35 -18.84 -22.91
N VAL A 777 -17.37 -18.86 -23.78
CA VAL A 777 -17.73 -17.69 -24.63
C VAL A 777 -18.19 -16.52 -23.74
N TYR A 778 -18.96 -16.79 -22.70
CA TYR A 778 -19.41 -15.77 -21.74
C TYR A 778 -18.23 -15.16 -20.96
N TYR A 779 -17.30 -15.99 -20.54
CA TYR A 779 -16.08 -15.57 -19.83
C TYR A 779 -15.17 -14.72 -20.73
N GLU A 780 -14.97 -15.08 -21.99
CA GLU A 780 -14.18 -14.31 -22.95
C GLU A 780 -14.82 -12.96 -23.31
N ILE A 781 -16.14 -12.87 -23.36
CA ILE A 781 -16.86 -11.61 -23.56
C ILE A 781 -16.70 -10.67 -22.34
N LEU A 782 -16.81 -11.20 -21.14
CA LEU A 782 -16.63 -10.41 -19.90
C LEU A 782 -15.19 -9.89 -19.71
N ASN A 783 -14.20 -10.60 -20.22
CA ASN A 783 -12.79 -10.19 -20.17
C ASN A 783 -12.36 -9.27 -21.33
N GLY A 784 -13.32 -8.68 -22.06
CA GLY A 784 -13.02 -7.74 -23.14
C GLY A 784 -12.28 -8.34 -24.34
N LYS A 785 -12.15 -9.66 -24.42
CA LYS A 785 -11.66 -10.34 -25.62
C LYS A 785 -12.76 -10.30 -26.68
N THR A 786 -12.61 -9.41 -27.66
CA THR A 786 -13.54 -9.24 -28.79
C THR A 786 -13.46 -10.36 -29.81
N GLU A 787 -12.65 -11.37 -29.59
CA GLU A 787 -12.51 -12.55 -30.45
C GLU A 787 -13.16 -13.75 -29.76
N ALA A 788 -14.46 -13.84 -29.94
CA ALA A 788 -15.23 -15.07 -29.67
C ALA A 788 -15.33 -15.94 -30.87
#